data_895e8970ea674f4b5ba012b41cc1d91d
#
_entry.id   895e8970ea674f4b5ba012b41cc1d91d
#
_cell.length_a   1.000
_cell.length_b   1.000
_cell.length_c   1.000
_cell.angle_alpha   90.00
_cell.angle_beta   90.00
_cell.angle_gamma   90.00
#
_symmetry.space_group_name_H-M   'P 1'
#
loop_
_entity.id
_entity.type
_entity.pdbx_description
1 polymer ?
#
loop_
_entity_poly.entity_id
_entity_poly.type
_entity_poly.pdbx_seq_one_letter_code
_entity_poly.pdbx_strand_id
1 'polypeptide(L)'
;MDDFKKEVIRHGGDRDHDKTFCIFAVRVNTDRTTSQRKLRAGEPYYLMQGFTVDGEKVKVEYGVETALKDSIFNQPYENQSSRAHINFSAIVGMNGSGKSTLVEYMLRLINNFSASFFGEYKLNAATDRLHYIDGMDGELYYYSYGYPYCLAVKNGNVWIYRYKFIGETDDKKGMLFERDLKVHHNYRWGFDGQYNEPFSEIDSYDSKHLFYTLVSNHSIYAYNANDYREECNSDEIERFFEKAYNEKHKLENPEDIETKTYPLEEKCWLHGLFHKNDGYQIPLVLNPFRRDGNIDINNENVLAKERLVSLLVSPGSKFRKINDHLEVTSITLTRSTEVYNRKRVNKKLEAEIESDEDYNAIRDGIFNGWLIALSLDENYGREKKYYEETKDYICYKTLKIAKQYRQYQNHFENYKKNKWQLSEYDIQQLIEDIMLDSSHITGKLFQALDYLLYDIYGDDKIGRPIELSAIKKDRRFVTTAGDHYPQNFCSAYRVCCIPSPIFDVTINVKDTVSGNEVDFEKLSSGEKQLTYAVSSLLYHLNNIDSVAEDNNHRRILYNHVNIILEEVELYFHPELQKRLVKYIIDGIGQLEFISIQGINIIMVTHSPFVLSDIPASNILALDENGLPCEGVRSFGSNIHDMLKDSFFLKSGWIGDFAKDYIHNLIRDLEKEDLTVEERLKLHRGIMRIDEPVMRTLLLDKYRERYPEKTVSQRIEELQKELAELQKGEGHVETE
;
A
#
# COMPACT_ATOMS: atom_id res chain seq x y z
N MET A 1 -36.50 -13.02 -9.58
CA MET A 1 -36.70 -12.29 -8.34
C MET A 1 -37.30 -13.16 -7.22
N ASP A 2 -38.37 -13.92 -7.45
CA ASP A 2 -38.97 -14.76 -6.40
C ASP A 2 -38.14 -16.00 -6.03
N ASP A 3 -37.40 -16.59 -6.94
CA ASP A 3 -36.49 -17.71 -6.64
C ASP A 3 -35.26 -17.28 -5.87
N PHE A 4 -34.71 -16.12 -6.17
CA PHE A 4 -33.60 -15.51 -5.42
C PHE A 4 -34.00 -15.17 -3.97
N LYS A 5 -35.21 -14.63 -3.76
CA LYS A 5 -35.77 -14.40 -2.42
C LYS A 5 -35.92 -15.67 -1.60
N LYS A 6 -36.33 -16.78 -2.26
CA LYS A 6 -36.46 -18.10 -1.59
C LYS A 6 -35.09 -18.68 -1.23
N GLU A 7 -34.06 -18.40 -2.01
CA GLU A 7 -32.69 -18.84 -1.75
C GLU A 7 -32.04 -18.08 -0.59
N VAL A 8 -32.20 -16.74 -0.53
CA VAL A 8 -31.72 -15.90 0.58
C VAL A 8 -32.39 -16.29 1.91
N ILE A 9 -33.69 -16.58 1.90
CA ILE A 9 -34.44 -17.00 3.10
C ILE A 9 -34.07 -18.42 3.53
N ARG A 10 -33.70 -19.32 2.60
CA ARG A 10 -33.29 -20.70 2.90
C ARG A 10 -31.88 -20.78 3.49
N HIS A 11 -31.01 -19.81 3.20
CA HIS A 11 -29.59 -19.83 3.61
C HIS A 11 -29.31 -18.98 4.86
N GLY A 12 -30.30 -18.60 5.62
CA GLY A 12 -30.14 -17.92 6.92
C GLY A 12 -29.35 -18.68 8.00
N GLY A 13 -28.85 -19.88 7.68
CA GLY A 13 -28.09 -20.73 8.57
C GLY A 13 -26.65 -21.06 8.15
N ASP A 14 -26.26 -20.76 6.90
CA ASP A 14 -24.94 -21.20 6.41
C ASP A 14 -24.35 -20.17 5.42
N ARG A 15 -23.98 -18.97 5.98
CA ARG A 15 -23.31 -17.90 5.21
C ARG A 15 -21.77 -18.03 5.28
N ASP A 16 -21.25 -19.04 5.91
CA ASP A 16 -19.79 -19.27 6.03
C ASP A 16 -19.08 -19.50 4.68
N HIS A 17 -19.84 -19.68 3.59
CA HIS A 17 -19.30 -19.75 2.22
C HIS A 17 -19.24 -18.38 1.51
N ASP A 18 -19.80 -17.33 2.10
CA ASP A 18 -19.78 -15.98 1.55
C ASP A 18 -18.44 -15.30 1.87
N LYS A 19 -17.56 -15.20 0.89
CA LYS A 19 -16.21 -14.60 1.04
C LYS A 19 -16.21 -13.06 0.92
N THR A 20 -17.38 -12.43 0.87
CA THR A 20 -17.47 -10.98 0.65
C THR A 20 -16.90 -10.19 1.82
N PHE A 21 -16.11 -9.18 1.49
CA PHE A 21 -15.60 -8.21 2.45
C PHE A 21 -15.52 -6.82 1.83
N CYS A 22 -16.08 -5.81 2.51
CA CYS A 22 -15.90 -4.41 2.15
C CYS A 22 -16.03 -3.49 3.37
N ILE A 23 -15.31 -2.37 3.36
CA ILE A 23 -15.59 -1.22 4.22
C ILE A 23 -16.60 -0.36 3.46
N PHE A 24 -17.80 -0.16 4.03
CA PHE A 24 -18.87 0.54 3.32
C PHE A 24 -19.16 1.93 3.83
N ALA A 25 -18.85 2.26 5.10
CA ALA A 25 -19.07 3.60 5.63
C ALA A 25 -18.13 3.97 6.78
N VAL A 26 -17.93 5.28 6.94
CA VAL A 26 -17.20 5.87 8.07
C VAL A 26 -18.04 7.00 8.63
N ARG A 27 -18.26 7.03 9.95
CA ARG A 27 -18.94 8.12 10.64
C ARG A 27 -17.96 8.85 11.54
N VAL A 28 -17.89 10.15 11.37
CA VAL A 28 -17.12 11.08 12.20
C VAL A 28 -18.04 11.66 13.24
N ASN A 29 -17.78 11.46 14.54
CA ASN A 29 -18.63 11.97 15.61
C ASN A 29 -17.95 13.05 16.47
N THR A 30 -16.63 13.26 16.28
CA THR A 30 -15.87 14.24 17.07
C THR A 30 -16.00 15.65 16.52
N ASP A 31 -16.12 16.62 17.42
CA ASP A 31 -16.08 18.05 17.09
C ASP A 31 -14.65 18.63 17.15
N ARG A 32 -13.61 17.80 17.33
CA ARG A 32 -12.22 18.26 17.34
C ARG A 32 -11.77 18.66 15.94
N THR A 33 -11.47 19.94 15.78
CA THR A 33 -11.11 20.57 14.50
C THR A 33 -9.84 20.02 13.87
N THR A 34 -8.88 19.52 14.67
CA THR A 34 -7.59 19.01 14.22
C THR A 34 -7.69 17.72 13.43
N SER A 35 -8.51 16.76 13.89
CA SER A 35 -8.69 15.46 13.19
C SER A 35 -9.85 15.47 12.20
N GLN A 36 -10.85 16.31 12.40
CA GLN A 36 -12.05 16.39 11.57
C GLN A 36 -11.87 17.30 10.36
N ARG A 37 -11.17 18.42 10.51
CA ARG A 37 -10.97 19.44 9.45
C ARG A 37 -12.29 19.83 8.77
N LYS A 38 -12.48 19.40 7.48
CA LYS A 38 -13.71 19.69 6.69
C LYS A 38 -14.80 18.61 6.81
N LEU A 39 -14.52 17.49 7.46
CA LEU A 39 -15.52 16.42 7.57
C LEU A 39 -16.64 16.82 8.54
N ARG A 40 -17.87 16.49 8.18
CA ARG A 40 -19.04 16.75 9.05
C ARG A 40 -19.22 15.66 10.09
N ALA A 41 -19.48 16.08 11.32
CA ALA A 41 -19.84 15.16 12.40
C ALA A 41 -21.28 14.66 12.27
N GLY A 42 -21.49 13.41 12.67
CA GLY A 42 -22.82 12.79 12.83
C GLY A 42 -23.32 12.00 11.62
N GLU A 43 -22.97 12.37 10.40
CA GLU A 43 -23.40 11.66 9.19
C GLU A 43 -22.34 10.68 8.68
N PRO A 44 -22.73 9.48 8.21
CA PRO A 44 -21.79 8.53 7.65
C PRO A 44 -21.39 8.90 6.23
N TYR A 45 -20.10 8.75 5.92
CA TYR A 45 -19.53 8.80 4.56
C TYR A 45 -19.55 7.41 3.97
N TYR A 46 -20.42 7.18 2.97
CA TYR A 46 -20.57 5.88 2.33
C TYR A 46 -19.54 5.69 1.22
N LEU A 47 -18.69 4.69 1.36
CA LEU A 47 -17.74 4.24 0.33
C LEU A 47 -18.44 3.33 -0.71
N MET A 48 -19.57 2.75 -0.32
CA MET A 48 -20.43 1.97 -1.19
C MET A 48 -21.89 2.42 -1.01
N GLN A 49 -22.58 2.63 -2.10
CA GLN A 49 -24.01 2.96 -2.11
C GLN A 49 -24.86 1.71 -1.85
N GLY A 50 -26.08 1.93 -1.35
CA GLY A 50 -27.04 0.86 -1.06
C GLY A 50 -26.92 0.25 0.34
N PHE A 51 -25.99 0.76 1.16
CA PHE A 51 -26.00 0.59 2.60
C PHE A 51 -26.62 1.84 3.26
N THR A 52 -27.38 1.66 4.32
CA THR A 52 -27.89 2.77 5.13
C THR A 52 -27.75 2.44 6.62
N VAL A 53 -27.14 3.32 7.37
CA VAL A 53 -26.97 3.19 8.82
C VAL A 53 -27.96 4.13 9.51
N ASP A 54 -28.85 3.56 10.32
CA ASP A 54 -29.86 4.28 11.10
C ASP A 54 -29.84 3.81 12.55
N GLY A 55 -29.20 4.58 13.40
CA GLY A 55 -29.02 4.25 14.83
C GLY A 55 -28.32 2.89 15.00
N GLU A 56 -29.03 1.93 15.61
CA GLU A 56 -28.54 0.57 15.85
C GLU A 56 -28.89 -0.40 14.70
N LYS A 57 -29.42 0.10 13.58
CA LYS A 57 -29.82 -0.73 12.45
C LYS A 57 -28.98 -0.40 11.21
N VAL A 58 -28.78 -1.42 10.41
CA VAL A 58 -28.16 -1.32 9.08
C VAL A 58 -29.09 -1.95 8.06
N LYS A 59 -29.44 -1.17 7.03
CA LYS A 59 -30.15 -1.64 5.85
C LYS A 59 -29.13 -1.97 4.74
N VAL A 60 -29.31 -3.12 4.09
CA VAL A 60 -28.52 -3.54 2.93
C VAL A 60 -29.50 -3.83 1.78
N GLU A 61 -29.38 -3.11 0.68
CA GLU A 61 -30.22 -3.30 -0.50
C GLU A 61 -29.87 -4.62 -1.20
N TYR A 62 -30.86 -5.37 -1.70
CA TYR A 62 -30.63 -6.64 -2.40
C TYR A 62 -29.69 -6.51 -3.61
N GLY A 63 -29.78 -5.39 -4.33
CA GLY A 63 -28.89 -5.14 -5.46
C GLY A 63 -27.42 -5.03 -5.06
N VAL A 64 -27.13 -4.53 -3.87
CA VAL A 64 -25.75 -4.39 -3.34
C VAL A 64 -25.19 -5.75 -2.93
N GLU A 65 -25.96 -6.56 -2.21
CA GLU A 65 -25.51 -7.91 -1.85
C GLU A 65 -25.17 -8.73 -3.10
N THR A 66 -26.04 -8.67 -4.13
CA THR A 66 -25.77 -9.31 -5.41
C THR A 66 -24.50 -8.75 -6.07
N ALA A 67 -24.37 -7.41 -6.15
CA ALA A 67 -23.20 -6.77 -6.74
C ALA A 67 -21.90 -7.09 -5.99
N LEU A 68 -21.95 -7.28 -4.67
CA LEU A 68 -20.81 -7.73 -3.88
C LEU A 68 -20.45 -9.18 -4.21
N LYS A 69 -21.40 -10.09 -4.25
CA LYS A 69 -21.16 -11.51 -4.56
C LYS A 69 -20.67 -11.72 -5.99
N ASP A 70 -21.28 -11.04 -6.95
CA ASP A 70 -20.98 -11.11 -8.38
C ASP A 70 -20.05 -9.96 -8.82
N SER A 71 -19.09 -9.57 -7.96
CA SER A 71 -18.21 -8.45 -8.23
C SER A 71 -17.50 -8.60 -9.58
N ILE A 72 -17.62 -7.55 -10.42
CA ILE A 72 -16.99 -7.51 -11.76
C ILE A 72 -15.47 -7.71 -11.70
N PHE A 73 -14.85 -7.43 -10.57
CA PHE A 73 -13.42 -7.61 -10.34
C PHE A 73 -13.02 -9.07 -10.17
N ASN A 74 -13.97 -9.98 -9.95
CA ASN A 74 -13.74 -11.42 -9.79
C ASN A 74 -14.00 -12.20 -11.10
N GLN A 75 -14.78 -11.66 -12.05
CA GLN A 75 -15.17 -12.35 -13.28
C GLN A 75 -14.03 -13.01 -14.06
N PRO A 76 -12.84 -12.43 -14.22
CA PRO A 76 -11.74 -13.08 -14.93
C PRO A 76 -11.27 -14.40 -14.31
N TYR A 77 -11.75 -14.71 -13.08
CA TYR A 77 -11.16 -15.76 -12.22
C TYR A 77 -12.17 -16.68 -11.55
N GLU A 78 -13.45 -16.64 -11.94
CA GLU A 78 -14.58 -17.33 -11.29
C GLU A 78 -14.40 -18.84 -11.08
N ASN A 79 -13.52 -19.49 -11.84
CA ASN A 79 -13.35 -20.94 -11.80
C ASN A 79 -12.25 -21.45 -10.85
N GLN A 80 -11.74 -20.60 -9.92
CA GLN A 80 -10.63 -20.99 -9.04
C GLN A 80 -11.02 -20.82 -7.57
N SER A 81 -11.23 -21.94 -6.88
CA SER A 81 -11.73 -22.02 -5.49
C SER A 81 -10.81 -21.45 -4.41
N SER A 82 -9.51 -21.30 -4.69
CA SER A 82 -8.49 -20.82 -3.74
C SER A 82 -8.29 -19.30 -3.76
N ARG A 83 -9.17 -18.54 -4.45
CA ARG A 83 -8.99 -17.10 -4.61
C ARG A 83 -9.80 -16.29 -3.62
N ALA A 84 -9.20 -15.18 -3.20
CA ALA A 84 -9.88 -14.17 -2.41
C ALA A 84 -10.90 -13.42 -3.28
N HIS A 85 -12.01 -13.02 -2.66
CA HIS A 85 -13.02 -12.18 -3.26
C HIS A 85 -12.55 -10.70 -3.23
N ILE A 86 -12.58 -10.01 -4.37
CA ILE A 86 -12.08 -8.63 -4.49
C ILE A 86 -13.25 -7.65 -4.57
N ASN A 87 -13.24 -6.64 -3.71
CA ASN A 87 -14.04 -5.44 -3.82
C ASN A 87 -13.14 -4.23 -4.05
N PHE A 88 -13.58 -3.27 -4.87
CA PHE A 88 -12.81 -2.06 -5.20
C PHE A 88 -13.69 -0.83 -5.09
N SER A 89 -13.24 0.18 -4.35
CA SER A 89 -13.92 1.47 -4.18
C SER A 89 -12.95 2.64 -4.35
N ALA A 90 -13.49 3.84 -4.58
CA ALA A 90 -12.68 5.04 -4.73
C ALA A 90 -13.22 6.22 -3.93
N ILE A 91 -12.30 7.07 -3.47
CA ILE A 91 -12.59 8.38 -2.88
C ILE A 91 -12.03 9.44 -3.81
N VAL A 92 -12.90 10.31 -4.33
CA VAL A 92 -12.54 11.37 -5.27
C VAL A 92 -13.05 12.74 -4.80
N GLY A 93 -12.54 13.79 -5.38
CA GLY A 93 -12.94 15.18 -5.06
C GLY A 93 -11.82 16.18 -5.33
N MET A 94 -12.12 17.45 -5.20
CA MET A 94 -11.15 18.55 -5.38
C MET A 94 -10.01 18.47 -4.36
N ASN A 95 -8.90 19.18 -4.65
CA ASN A 95 -7.85 19.38 -3.66
C ASN A 95 -8.41 20.09 -2.42
N GLY A 96 -8.08 19.58 -1.24
CA GLY A 96 -8.58 20.09 0.03
C GLY A 96 -10.05 19.78 0.33
N SER A 97 -10.70 18.85 -0.39
CA SER A 97 -12.08 18.39 -0.11
C SER A 97 -12.18 17.44 1.10
N GLY A 98 -11.07 17.02 1.70
CA GLY A 98 -11.09 16.13 2.87
C GLY A 98 -10.86 14.66 2.60
N LYS A 99 -10.48 14.25 1.37
CA LYS A 99 -10.18 12.85 1.01
C LYS A 99 -9.16 12.21 1.94
N SER A 100 -7.96 12.78 2.02
CA SER A 100 -6.90 12.28 2.90
C SER A 100 -7.28 12.40 4.38
N THR A 101 -8.07 13.43 4.76
CA THR A 101 -8.59 13.55 6.12
C THR A 101 -9.51 12.38 6.49
N LEU A 102 -10.36 11.93 5.56
CA LEU A 102 -11.23 10.77 5.77
C LEU A 102 -10.42 9.48 5.91
N VAL A 103 -9.40 9.30 5.07
CA VAL A 103 -8.45 8.16 5.20
C VAL A 103 -7.74 8.21 6.54
N GLU A 104 -7.14 9.34 6.90
CA GLU A 104 -6.47 9.50 8.19
C GLU A 104 -7.42 9.24 9.36
N TYR A 105 -8.70 9.62 9.23
CA TYR A 105 -9.71 9.34 10.25
C TYR A 105 -9.97 7.84 10.40
N MET A 106 -10.08 7.10 9.30
CA MET A 106 -10.18 5.64 9.33
C MET A 106 -8.95 5.03 9.99
N LEU A 107 -7.74 5.52 9.66
CA LEU A 107 -6.51 5.02 10.26
C LEU A 107 -6.45 5.26 11.77
N ARG A 108 -6.93 6.42 12.25
CA ARG A 108 -7.02 6.70 13.70
C ARG A 108 -7.97 5.75 14.41
N LEU A 109 -9.12 5.43 13.81
CA LEU A 109 -10.07 4.46 14.39
C LEU A 109 -9.43 3.05 14.46
N ILE A 110 -8.77 2.61 13.38
CA ILE A 110 -8.10 1.30 13.33
C ILE A 110 -6.89 1.29 14.27
N ASN A 111 -6.13 2.39 14.38
CA ASN A 111 -5.04 2.52 15.34
C ASN A 111 -5.54 2.40 16.78
N ASN A 112 -6.62 3.09 17.15
CA ASN A 112 -7.17 3.03 18.50
C ASN A 112 -7.72 1.64 18.84
N PHE A 113 -8.34 0.97 17.86
CA PHE A 113 -8.68 -0.43 17.98
C PHE A 113 -7.43 -1.28 18.22
N SER A 114 -6.40 -1.10 17.39
CA SER A 114 -5.15 -1.87 17.48
C SER A 114 -4.42 -1.61 18.80
N ALA A 115 -4.32 -0.35 19.23
CA ALA A 115 -3.70 0.01 20.51
C ALA A 115 -4.45 -0.58 21.69
N SER A 116 -5.79 -0.65 21.61
CA SER A 116 -6.64 -1.16 22.68
C SER A 116 -6.58 -2.69 22.82
N PHE A 117 -6.63 -3.41 21.71
CA PHE A 117 -6.68 -4.87 21.71
C PHE A 117 -5.31 -5.54 21.60
N PHE A 118 -4.32 -4.86 20.96
CA PHE A 118 -2.99 -5.41 20.68
C PHE A 118 -1.84 -4.60 21.30
N GLY A 119 -2.12 -3.43 21.89
CA GLY A 119 -1.08 -2.48 22.34
C GLY A 119 -0.14 -3.01 23.42
N GLU A 120 -0.59 -3.96 24.25
CA GLU A 120 0.25 -4.63 25.25
C GLU A 120 0.98 -5.85 24.70
N TYR A 121 0.67 -6.27 23.49
CA TYR A 121 1.32 -7.34 22.82
C TYR A 121 2.70 -6.86 22.37
N LYS A 122 3.70 -6.99 23.21
CA LYS A 122 5.11 -6.82 22.85
C LYS A 122 5.49 -7.92 21.86
N LEU A 123 5.08 -7.76 20.61
CA LEU A 123 5.34 -8.71 19.55
C LEU A 123 6.83 -8.83 19.26
N ASN A 124 7.59 -7.82 19.68
CA ASN A 124 9.00 -7.73 19.31
C ASN A 124 9.70 -6.71 20.22
N ALA A 125 10.94 -6.97 20.59
CA ALA A 125 11.79 -5.99 21.26
C ALA A 125 12.13 -4.77 20.36
N ALA A 126 11.86 -4.88 19.05
CA ALA A 126 12.13 -3.84 18.05
C ALA A 126 10.84 -3.15 17.54
N THR A 127 9.64 -3.57 17.93
CA THR A 127 8.41 -2.87 17.61
C THR A 127 8.10 -1.87 18.69
N ASP A 128 7.90 -0.63 18.28
CA ASP A 128 7.43 0.40 19.16
C ASP A 128 5.95 0.14 19.50
N ARG A 129 5.57 0.60 20.68
CA ARG A 129 4.22 0.41 21.18
C ARG A 129 3.24 1.27 20.37
N LEU A 130 2.05 0.73 20.12
CA LEU A 130 0.96 1.54 19.57
C LEU A 130 0.45 2.53 20.61
N HIS A 131 0.27 3.78 20.17
CA HIS A 131 -0.27 4.84 21.01
C HIS A 131 -1.75 5.07 20.69
N TYR A 132 -2.58 5.03 21.72
CA TYR A 132 -3.99 5.40 21.62
C TYR A 132 -4.12 6.92 21.44
N ILE A 133 -5.00 7.36 20.56
CA ILE A 133 -5.26 8.77 20.28
C ILE A 133 -6.49 9.19 21.07
N ASP A 134 -6.31 10.09 22.05
CA ASP A 134 -7.38 10.58 22.88
C ASP A 134 -8.36 11.48 22.12
N GLY A 135 -9.62 11.46 22.57
CA GLY A 135 -10.69 12.30 22.06
C GLY A 135 -11.17 11.94 20.66
N MET A 136 -10.83 10.75 20.18
CA MET A 136 -11.45 10.18 19.00
C MET A 136 -12.86 9.68 19.32
N ASP A 137 -13.83 10.05 18.48
CA ASP A 137 -15.20 9.55 18.54
C ASP A 137 -15.69 9.30 17.11
N GLY A 138 -15.87 8.05 16.74
CA GLY A 138 -16.28 7.67 15.39
C GLY A 138 -16.54 6.19 15.23
N GLU A 139 -17.06 5.85 14.06
CA GLU A 139 -17.47 4.50 13.72
C GLU A 139 -17.01 4.13 12.31
N LEU A 140 -16.47 2.92 12.18
CA LEU A 140 -16.07 2.32 10.90
C LEU A 140 -16.96 1.10 10.64
N TYR A 141 -17.71 1.14 9.56
CA TYR A 141 -18.65 0.09 9.19
C TYR A 141 -18.09 -0.77 8.08
N TYR A 142 -18.16 -2.10 8.27
CA TYR A 142 -17.71 -3.05 7.28
C TYR A 142 -18.67 -4.24 7.16
N TYR A 143 -18.62 -4.91 6.03
CA TYR A 143 -19.42 -6.09 5.72
C TYR A 143 -18.50 -7.29 5.57
N SER A 144 -18.80 -8.37 6.25
CA SER A 144 -17.96 -9.56 6.30
C SER A 144 -18.84 -10.80 6.37
N TYR A 145 -18.62 -11.77 5.49
CA TYR A 145 -19.37 -13.03 5.42
C TYR A 145 -20.92 -12.86 5.43
N GLY A 146 -21.41 -11.86 4.74
CA GLY A 146 -22.84 -11.64 4.65
C GLY A 146 -23.47 -10.88 5.84
N TYR A 147 -22.65 -10.31 6.75
CA TYR A 147 -23.12 -9.55 7.90
C TYR A 147 -22.43 -8.20 8.03
N PRO A 148 -23.17 -7.13 8.42
CA PRO A 148 -22.58 -5.89 8.80
C PRO A 148 -21.88 -5.98 10.17
N TYR A 149 -20.78 -5.22 10.31
CA TYR A 149 -20.02 -5.00 11.53
C TYR A 149 -19.76 -3.51 11.71
N CYS A 150 -19.50 -3.08 12.95
CA CYS A 150 -19.09 -1.73 13.27
C CYS A 150 -17.98 -1.73 14.31
N LEU A 151 -16.85 -1.13 13.96
CA LEU A 151 -15.79 -0.77 14.90
C LEU A 151 -16.07 0.65 15.36
N ALA A 152 -16.36 0.84 16.65
CA ALA A 152 -16.68 2.13 17.26
C ALA A 152 -15.64 2.51 18.30
N VAL A 153 -15.22 3.78 18.29
CA VAL A 153 -14.27 4.36 19.23
C VAL A 153 -14.93 5.58 19.88
N LYS A 154 -14.92 5.67 21.22
CA LYS A 154 -15.44 6.81 21.94
C LYS A 154 -14.87 6.92 23.36
N ASN A 155 -14.26 8.04 23.69
CA ASN A 155 -13.81 8.35 25.04
C ASN A 155 -13.00 7.25 25.72
N GLY A 156 -11.95 6.75 25.06
CA GLY A 156 -11.10 5.68 25.58
C GLY A 156 -11.71 4.27 25.48
N ASN A 157 -12.92 4.14 24.98
CA ASN A 157 -13.56 2.85 24.78
C ASN A 157 -13.58 2.47 23.31
N VAL A 158 -13.39 1.19 23.04
CA VAL A 158 -13.45 0.60 21.73
C VAL A 158 -14.43 -0.56 21.74
N TRP A 159 -15.29 -0.62 20.76
CA TRP A 159 -16.30 -1.65 20.60
C TRP A 159 -16.22 -2.26 19.19
N ILE A 160 -16.48 -3.57 19.12
CA ILE A 160 -16.84 -4.26 17.88
C ILE A 160 -18.29 -4.70 18.03
N TYR A 161 -19.16 -4.22 17.16
CA TYR A 161 -20.55 -4.63 17.11
C TYR A 161 -20.74 -5.55 15.92
N ARG A 162 -21.43 -6.68 16.12
CA ARG A 162 -21.99 -7.52 15.09
C ARG A 162 -23.48 -7.23 14.93
N TYR A 163 -23.96 -7.33 13.72
CA TYR A 163 -25.38 -7.14 13.42
C TYR A 163 -25.99 -8.47 13.01
N LYS A 164 -27.19 -8.78 13.51
CA LYS A 164 -27.98 -9.94 13.09
C LYS A 164 -29.07 -9.53 12.11
N PHE A 165 -29.41 -10.43 11.20
CA PHE A 165 -30.55 -10.26 10.32
C PHE A 165 -31.86 -10.34 11.11
N ILE A 166 -32.72 -9.33 10.95
CA ILE A 166 -34.03 -9.25 11.64
C ILE A 166 -35.22 -9.30 10.69
N GLY A 167 -35.03 -9.18 9.40
CA GLY A 167 -36.09 -9.25 8.40
C GLY A 167 -35.80 -8.46 7.13
N GLU A 168 -36.80 -8.37 6.28
CA GLU A 168 -36.77 -7.48 5.12
C GLU A 168 -37.18 -6.06 5.50
N THR A 169 -36.79 -5.08 4.69
CA THR A 169 -37.24 -3.70 4.80
C THR A 169 -38.73 -3.60 4.43
N ASP A 170 -39.48 -2.60 4.95
CA ASP A 170 -40.89 -2.41 4.68
C ASP A 170 -41.21 -2.28 3.20
N ASP A 171 -40.30 -1.70 2.41
CA ASP A 171 -40.39 -1.58 0.96
C ASP A 171 -40.00 -2.86 0.20
N LYS A 172 -39.60 -3.92 0.91
CA LYS A 172 -39.13 -5.22 0.38
C LYS A 172 -37.97 -5.10 -0.62
N LYS A 173 -37.16 -4.05 -0.51
CA LYS A 173 -36.03 -3.81 -1.40
C LYS A 173 -34.67 -4.18 -0.79
N GLY A 174 -34.63 -4.56 0.47
CA GLY A 174 -33.39 -4.89 1.16
C GLY A 174 -33.59 -5.68 2.43
N MET A 175 -32.47 -6.04 3.04
CA MET A 175 -32.37 -6.72 4.32
C MET A 175 -32.15 -5.72 5.42
N LEU A 176 -32.74 -5.99 6.59
CA LEU A 176 -32.57 -5.19 7.79
C LEU A 176 -31.80 -5.99 8.84
N PHE A 177 -30.80 -5.35 9.39
CA PHE A 177 -29.92 -5.91 10.43
C PHE A 177 -29.98 -5.00 11.67
N GLU A 178 -29.84 -5.58 12.86
CA GLU A 178 -29.83 -4.89 14.15
C GLU A 178 -28.64 -5.33 14.98
N ARG A 179 -28.06 -4.44 15.79
CA ARG A 179 -26.95 -4.75 16.68
C ARG A 179 -27.31 -5.91 17.62
N ASP A 180 -26.48 -6.95 17.65
CA ASP A 180 -26.73 -8.19 18.39
C ASP A 180 -25.65 -8.46 19.42
N LEU A 181 -24.39 -8.46 19.01
CA LEU A 181 -23.24 -8.79 19.84
C LEU A 181 -22.29 -7.60 19.95
N LYS A 182 -21.65 -7.51 21.11
CA LYS A 182 -20.71 -6.44 21.41
C LYS A 182 -19.48 -7.00 22.12
N VAL A 183 -18.32 -6.74 21.56
CA VAL A 183 -17.03 -6.87 22.24
C VAL A 183 -16.59 -5.48 22.64
N HIS A 184 -16.12 -5.29 23.87
CA HIS A 184 -15.77 -4.00 24.41
C HIS A 184 -14.45 -4.05 25.16
N HIS A 185 -13.59 -3.09 24.89
CA HIS A 185 -12.36 -2.87 25.62
C HIS A 185 -12.26 -1.39 26.05
N ASN A 186 -11.88 -1.15 27.29
CA ASN A 186 -11.61 0.19 27.80
C ASN A 186 -10.09 0.39 27.83
N TYR A 187 -9.59 1.28 26.99
CA TYR A 187 -8.20 1.67 27.02
C TYR A 187 -7.94 2.65 28.14
N ARG A 188 -7.11 2.28 29.09
CA ARG A 188 -6.63 3.17 30.15
C ARG A 188 -5.15 3.44 29.96
N TRP A 189 -4.78 4.71 29.87
CA TRP A 189 -3.41 5.14 30.01
C TRP A 189 -2.96 4.88 31.44
N GLY A 190 -2.42 3.75 31.74
CA GLY A 190 -1.94 3.47 33.07
C GLY A 190 -1.88 1.98 33.30
N PHE A 191 -0.71 1.52 33.56
CA PHE A 191 -0.43 0.16 33.91
C PHE A 191 -0.84 -0.13 35.34
N ASP A 192 -1.99 -0.71 35.53
CA ASP A 192 -2.25 -1.55 36.69
C ASP A 192 -1.84 -2.97 36.37
N GLY A 193 -0.57 -3.25 36.29
CA GLY A 193 0.14 -4.54 36.25
C GLY A 193 -0.57 -5.90 36.09
N GLN A 194 -1.83 -5.94 35.73
CA GLN A 194 -2.61 -7.12 35.41
C GLN A 194 -2.72 -7.22 33.88
N TYR A 195 -1.86 -8.03 33.31
CA TYR A 195 -1.90 -8.45 31.91
C TYR A 195 -3.10 -9.40 31.71
N ASN A 196 -4.26 -8.85 31.40
CA ASN A 196 -5.27 -9.64 30.74
C ASN A 196 -4.82 -9.77 29.27
N GLU A 197 -4.72 -10.97 28.77
CA GLU A 197 -4.47 -11.18 27.33
C GLU A 197 -5.68 -10.65 26.58
N PRO A 198 -5.58 -9.50 25.88
CA PRO A 198 -6.76 -8.85 25.25
C PRO A 198 -7.40 -9.73 24.18
N PHE A 199 -6.65 -10.72 23.70
CA PHE A 199 -7.10 -11.73 22.74
C PHE A 199 -8.10 -12.73 23.31
N SER A 200 -8.10 -12.99 24.62
CA SER A 200 -9.06 -13.90 25.23
C SER A 200 -10.51 -13.41 25.19
N GLU A 201 -10.69 -12.10 24.96
CA GLU A 201 -12.02 -11.46 24.85
C GLU A 201 -12.59 -11.52 23.41
N ILE A 202 -11.74 -11.75 22.40
CA ILE A 202 -12.18 -11.94 21.02
C ILE A 202 -12.36 -13.43 20.79
N ASP A 203 -13.61 -13.90 20.80
CA ASP A 203 -13.94 -15.28 20.46
C ASP A 203 -13.35 -15.65 19.08
N SER A 204 -12.98 -16.92 18.91
CA SER A 204 -12.47 -17.46 17.64
C SER A 204 -13.41 -17.21 16.44
N TYR A 205 -14.71 -17.04 16.70
CA TYR A 205 -15.70 -16.66 15.70
C TYR A 205 -15.54 -15.20 15.27
N ASP A 206 -15.38 -14.29 16.23
CA ASP A 206 -15.25 -12.85 15.94
C ASP A 206 -13.88 -12.51 15.33
N SER A 207 -12.82 -13.25 15.68
CA SER A 207 -11.49 -13.05 15.10
C SER A 207 -11.45 -13.27 13.58
N LYS A 208 -12.27 -14.18 13.04
CA LYS A 208 -12.40 -14.45 11.59
C LYS A 208 -12.92 -13.24 10.81
N HIS A 209 -13.67 -12.34 11.47
CA HIS A 209 -14.27 -11.16 10.85
C HIS A 209 -13.37 -9.93 10.97
N LEU A 210 -12.25 -10.00 11.67
CA LEU A 210 -11.24 -8.95 11.69
C LEU A 210 -10.51 -8.87 10.35
N PHE A 211 -9.99 -7.69 10.08
CA PHE A 211 -9.27 -7.44 8.84
C PHE A 211 -7.92 -6.76 9.11
N TYR A 212 -6.98 -7.05 8.24
CA TYR A 212 -5.68 -6.38 8.21
C TYR A 212 -5.73 -5.19 7.26
N THR A 213 -5.21 -4.02 7.65
CA THR A 213 -5.17 -2.84 6.79
C THR A 213 -3.74 -2.56 6.33
N LEU A 214 -3.55 -2.54 5.00
CA LEU A 214 -2.33 -2.16 4.32
C LEU A 214 -2.53 -0.81 3.64
N VAL A 215 -1.77 0.19 4.03
CA VAL A 215 -1.79 1.53 3.41
C VAL A 215 -0.55 1.73 2.55
N SER A 216 -0.74 2.18 1.32
CA SER A 216 0.35 2.59 0.44
C SER A 216 0.17 4.06 0.05
N ASN A 217 1.12 4.91 0.46
CA ASN A 217 1.13 6.33 0.13
C ASN A 217 2.56 6.79 -0.16
N HIS A 218 2.83 7.19 -1.38
CA HIS A 218 4.14 7.64 -1.83
C HIS A 218 4.30 9.18 -1.86
N SER A 219 3.29 9.94 -1.42
CA SER A 219 3.39 11.40 -1.31
C SER A 219 4.45 11.80 -0.29
N ILE A 220 5.38 12.66 -0.68
CA ILE A 220 6.45 13.14 0.21
C ILE A 220 5.93 14.04 1.35
N TYR A 221 4.70 14.54 1.25
CA TYR A 221 4.09 15.43 2.24
C TYR A 221 3.15 14.72 3.22
N ALA A 222 2.88 13.42 3.03
CA ALA A 222 1.97 12.68 3.90
C ALA A 222 2.67 12.10 5.13
N TYR A 223 1.91 11.93 6.21
CA TYR A 223 2.32 11.23 7.43
C TYR A 223 3.61 11.77 8.07
N ASN A 224 3.72 13.10 8.16
CA ASN A 224 4.80 13.75 8.90
C ASN A 224 4.36 13.94 10.36
N ALA A 225 5.15 13.50 11.34
CA ALA A 225 4.82 13.61 12.77
C ALA A 225 4.51 15.05 13.23
N ASN A 226 5.10 16.05 12.57
CA ASN A 226 4.82 17.45 12.86
C ASN A 226 3.36 17.88 12.61
N ASP A 227 2.67 17.21 11.68
CA ASP A 227 1.27 17.50 11.36
C ASP A 227 0.31 16.93 12.43
N TYR A 228 0.81 16.04 13.29
CA TYR A 228 0.06 15.35 14.34
C TYR A 228 0.53 15.76 15.76
N ARG A 229 1.26 16.88 15.87
CA ARG A 229 1.87 17.33 17.13
C ARG A 229 0.87 17.45 18.29
N GLU A 230 -0.34 17.91 18.01
CA GLU A 230 -1.39 18.05 19.04
C GLU A 230 -1.88 16.69 19.56
N GLU A 231 -1.73 15.64 18.78
CA GLU A 231 -2.10 14.26 19.15
C GLU A 231 -0.98 13.55 19.94
N CYS A 232 0.23 14.14 19.99
CA CYS A 232 1.44 13.54 20.55
C CYS A 232 1.89 14.19 21.88
N ASN A 233 1.30 15.32 22.30
CA ASN A 233 1.74 16.12 23.44
C ASN A 233 0.79 16.03 24.64
N SER A 234 0.35 14.83 25.02
CA SER A 234 -0.37 14.69 26.30
C SER A 234 0.62 14.39 27.43
N ASP A 235 0.33 14.93 28.65
CA ASP A 235 1.10 14.62 29.86
C ASP A 235 1.15 13.11 30.13
N GLU A 236 0.17 12.36 29.68
CA GLU A 236 0.08 10.91 29.82
C GLU A 236 1.08 10.20 28.91
N ILE A 237 1.24 10.68 27.67
CA ILE A 237 2.27 10.18 26.74
C ILE A 237 3.67 10.43 27.31
N GLU A 238 3.92 11.60 27.90
CA GLU A 238 5.23 11.91 28.52
C GLU A 238 5.53 11.00 29.70
N ARG A 239 4.58 10.83 30.64
CA ARG A 239 4.74 9.90 31.76
C ARG A 239 4.97 8.44 31.30
N PHE A 240 4.34 8.06 30.21
CA PHE A 240 4.53 6.74 29.63
C PHE A 240 5.97 6.53 29.14
N PHE A 241 6.50 7.50 28.37
CA PHE A 241 7.87 7.42 27.88
C PHE A 241 8.90 7.47 29.01
N GLU A 242 8.70 8.29 30.02
CA GLU A 242 9.55 8.32 31.23
C GLU A 242 9.59 6.96 31.92
N LYS A 243 8.43 6.32 32.11
CA LYS A 243 8.35 4.99 32.72
C LYS A 243 9.04 3.92 31.86
N ALA A 244 8.78 3.90 30.57
CA ALA A 244 9.39 2.96 29.64
C ALA A 244 10.91 3.12 29.55
N TYR A 245 11.41 4.36 29.62
CA TYR A 245 12.85 4.65 29.65
C TYR A 245 13.48 4.13 30.93
N ASN A 246 12.89 4.38 32.08
CA ASN A 246 13.38 3.94 33.39
C ASN A 246 13.43 2.40 33.47
N GLU A 247 12.41 1.71 32.94
CA GLU A 247 12.40 0.25 32.87
C GLU A 247 13.48 -0.30 31.93
N LYS A 248 13.71 0.36 30.79
CA LYS A 248 14.72 -0.07 29.82
C LYS A 248 16.16 0.09 30.32
N HIS A 249 16.44 1.13 31.11
CA HIS A 249 17.78 1.47 31.57
C HIS A 249 18.06 1.03 33.00
N LYS A 250 17.08 0.40 33.69
CA LYS A 250 17.20 -0.03 35.10
C LYS A 250 17.80 1.01 36.02
N LEU A 251 17.38 2.26 35.86
CA LEU A 251 17.85 3.38 36.65
C LEU A 251 17.31 3.21 38.10
N GLU A 252 18.23 3.00 39.05
CA GLU A 252 17.90 2.82 40.46
C GLU A 252 17.49 4.13 41.15
N ASN A 253 17.82 5.30 40.56
CA ASN A 253 17.48 6.61 41.11
C ASN A 253 16.70 7.50 40.12
N PRO A 254 15.51 7.98 40.47
CA PRO A 254 14.72 8.94 39.66
C PRO A 254 15.42 10.29 39.44
N GLU A 255 16.44 10.65 40.26
CA GLU A 255 17.13 11.94 40.21
C GLU A 255 18.24 12.01 39.12
N ASP A 256 18.63 10.86 38.54
CA ASP A 256 19.61 10.80 37.44
C ASP A 256 18.96 11.04 36.06
N ILE A 257 17.70 11.40 36.05
CA ILE A 257 16.96 11.70 34.81
C ILE A 257 17.28 13.16 34.43
N GLU A 258 18.29 13.36 33.60
CA GLU A 258 18.28 14.53 32.72
C GLU A 258 16.93 14.47 31.96
N THR A 259 16.17 15.56 31.99
CA THR A 259 14.91 15.72 31.24
C THR A 259 15.20 15.53 29.75
N LYS A 260 15.29 14.28 29.32
CA LYS A 260 15.38 13.92 27.89
C LYS A 260 14.01 14.15 27.28
N THR A 261 13.92 15.24 26.55
CA THR A 261 12.80 15.43 25.62
C THR A 261 12.89 14.36 24.54
N TYR A 262 11.94 13.44 24.57
CA TYR A 262 11.82 12.43 23.50
C TYR A 262 11.48 13.12 22.17
N PRO A 263 12.07 12.68 21.06
CA PRO A 263 11.71 13.20 19.75
C PRO A 263 10.20 13.09 19.53
N LEU A 264 9.59 14.11 18.93
CA LEU A 264 8.17 14.12 18.62
C LEU A 264 7.71 12.86 17.87
N GLU A 265 8.57 12.32 17.04
CA GLU A 265 8.30 11.13 16.27
C GLU A 265 8.09 9.88 17.09
N GLU A 266 8.89 9.66 18.13
CA GLU A 266 8.72 8.51 19.03
C GLU A 266 7.41 8.60 19.82
N LYS A 267 6.89 9.82 20.04
CA LYS A 267 5.61 10.08 20.71
C LYS A 267 4.42 9.98 19.75
N CYS A 268 4.65 10.05 18.44
CA CYS A 268 3.59 10.05 17.46
C CYS A 268 3.03 8.64 17.24
N TRP A 269 1.71 8.51 17.25
CA TRP A 269 1.02 7.25 16.99
C TRP A 269 1.39 6.61 15.65
N LEU A 270 1.76 7.42 14.65
CA LEU A 270 2.22 6.94 13.35
C LEU A 270 3.48 6.08 13.44
N HIS A 271 4.36 6.33 14.42
CA HIS A 271 5.65 5.64 14.52
C HIS A 271 5.47 4.12 14.59
N GLY A 272 4.55 3.64 15.40
CA GLY A 272 4.24 2.22 15.51
C GLY A 272 3.68 1.59 14.24
N LEU A 273 3.10 2.37 13.34
CA LEU A 273 2.44 1.86 12.12
C LEU A 273 3.40 1.60 10.96
N PHE A 274 4.61 2.13 11.01
CA PHE A 274 5.62 1.88 9.97
C PHE A 274 6.41 0.57 10.17
N HIS A 275 6.23 -0.10 11.30
CA HIS A 275 7.01 -1.28 11.64
C HIS A 275 6.46 -2.56 10.99
N LYS A 276 7.28 -3.17 10.12
CA LYS A 276 6.99 -4.42 9.42
C LYS A 276 7.48 -5.67 10.18
N ASN A 277 8.16 -5.49 11.31
CA ASN A 277 8.85 -6.57 12.01
C ASN A 277 7.96 -7.30 13.04
N ASP A 278 6.68 -6.97 13.09
CA ASP A 278 5.71 -7.57 14.00
C ASP A 278 5.12 -8.90 13.53
N GLY A 279 5.53 -9.37 12.36
CA GLY A 279 4.99 -10.59 11.76
C GLY A 279 3.54 -10.44 11.29
N TYR A 280 3.09 -9.23 10.95
CA TYR A 280 1.72 -8.88 10.55
C TYR A 280 0.67 -9.17 11.63
N GLN A 281 1.00 -8.92 12.88
CA GLN A 281 0.09 -9.12 14.01
C GLN A 281 -0.77 -7.88 14.29
N ILE A 282 -0.17 -6.69 14.24
CA ILE A 282 -0.88 -5.42 14.36
C ILE A 282 -1.68 -5.20 13.07
N PRO A 283 -3.01 -5.02 13.14
CA PRO A 283 -3.88 -5.01 11.96
C PRO A 283 -3.81 -3.74 11.12
N LEU A 284 -2.69 -3.03 11.15
CA LEU A 284 -2.46 -1.81 10.37
C LEU A 284 -0.98 -1.62 10.08
N VAL A 285 -0.63 -1.37 8.82
CA VAL A 285 0.72 -1.00 8.41
C VAL A 285 0.70 0.11 7.37
N LEU A 286 1.60 1.09 7.53
CA LEU A 286 1.86 2.15 6.55
C LEU A 286 3.09 1.81 5.71
N ASN A 287 3.00 1.94 4.40
CA ASN A 287 4.06 1.70 3.42
C ASN A 287 4.15 2.89 2.45
N PRO A 288 5.35 3.35 2.04
CA PRO A 288 6.68 2.92 2.47
C PRO A 288 7.04 3.36 3.89
N PHE A 289 8.09 2.73 4.44
CA PHE A 289 8.64 3.13 5.74
C PHE A 289 9.15 4.56 5.70
N ARG A 290 8.81 5.34 6.72
CA ARG A 290 9.29 6.73 6.89
C ARG A 290 10.05 6.88 8.19
N ARG A 291 11.11 7.68 8.13
CA ARG A 291 11.84 8.10 9.31
C ARG A 291 11.95 9.61 9.26
N ASP A 292 11.55 10.29 10.32
CA ASP A 292 11.50 11.76 10.37
C ASP A 292 10.69 12.35 9.19
N GLY A 293 9.59 11.68 8.80
CA GLY A 293 8.77 12.03 7.64
C GLY A 293 9.40 11.72 6.28
N ASN A 294 10.67 11.26 6.25
CA ASN A 294 11.40 11.00 5.01
C ASN A 294 11.34 9.53 4.59
N ILE A 295 11.22 9.31 3.30
CA ILE A 295 11.33 7.99 2.67
C ILE A 295 12.77 7.79 2.23
N ASP A 296 13.43 6.72 2.71
CA ASP A 296 14.72 6.29 2.16
C ASP A 296 14.48 5.55 0.84
N ILE A 297 14.56 6.29 -0.26
CA ILE A 297 14.30 5.78 -1.62
C ILE A 297 15.27 4.67 -1.99
N ASN A 298 16.52 4.72 -1.54
CA ASN A 298 17.51 3.69 -1.86
C ASN A 298 17.15 2.36 -1.18
N ASN A 299 16.77 2.42 0.09
CA ASN A 299 16.35 1.25 0.83
C ASN A 299 15.02 0.68 0.28
N GLU A 300 14.05 1.54 -0.04
CA GLU A 300 12.77 1.11 -0.64
C GLU A 300 12.97 0.47 -2.02
N ASN A 301 13.87 0.97 -2.85
CA ASN A 301 14.20 0.36 -4.14
C ASN A 301 14.78 -1.05 -3.96
N VAL A 302 15.69 -1.24 -3.01
CA VAL A 302 16.25 -2.58 -2.70
C VAL A 302 15.14 -3.53 -2.26
N LEU A 303 14.28 -3.10 -1.33
CA LEU A 303 13.16 -3.91 -0.84
C LEU A 303 12.14 -4.21 -1.95
N ALA A 304 11.81 -3.21 -2.77
CA ALA A 304 10.87 -3.38 -3.89
C ALA A 304 11.40 -4.37 -4.94
N LYS A 305 12.71 -4.32 -5.21
CA LYS A 305 13.37 -5.28 -6.09
C LYS A 305 13.35 -6.71 -5.54
N GLU A 306 13.66 -6.91 -4.26
CA GLU A 306 13.56 -8.22 -3.60
C GLU A 306 12.12 -8.78 -3.70
N ARG A 307 11.12 -7.93 -3.46
CA ARG A 307 9.69 -8.29 -3.57
C ARG A 307 9.33 -8.68 -5.00
N LEU A 308 9.78 -7.91 -5.99
CA LEU A 308 9.56 -8.22 -7.40
C LEU A 308 10.21 -9.55 -7.79
N VAL A 309 11.47 -9.78 -7.40
CA VAL A 309 12.18 -11.04 -7.68
C VAL A 309 11.42 -12.24 -7.15
N SER A 310 10.88 -12.17 -5.94
CA SER A 310 10.10 -13.29 -5.36
C SER A 310 8.88 -13.67 -6.20
N LEU A 311 8.25 -12.70 -6.85
CA LEU A 311 7.11 -12.93 -7.75
C LEU A 311 7.57 -13.44 -9.13
N LEU A 312 8.68 -12.93 -9.67
CA LEU A 312 9.19 -13.29 -11.01
C LEU A 312 9.68 -14.72 -11.09
N VAL A 313 10.38 -15.20 -10.05
CA VAL A 313 10.97 -16.55 -10.03
C VAL A 313 9.95 -17.64 -9.74
N SER A 314 8.78 -17.28 -9.22
CA SER A 314 7.71 -18.24 -8.97
C SER A 314 7.32 -18.97 -10.26
N PRO A 315 7.23 -20.31 -10.25
CA PRO A 315 6.90 -21.08 -11.44
C PRO A 315 5.53 -20.71 -11.99
N GLY A 316 5.49 -20.44 -13.31
CA GLY A 316 4.25 -20.03 -13.97
C GLY A 316 3.83 -18.59 -13.73
N SER A 317 4.69 -17.78 -13.11
CA SER A 317 4.43 -16.35 -12.88
C SER A 317 4.09 -15.61 -14.17
N LYS A 318 3.00 -14.87 -14.13
CA LYS A 318 2.56 -13.98 -15.21
C LYS A 318 3.08 -12.55 -15.03
N PHE A 319 3.78 -12.26 -13.90
CA PHE A 319 4.37 -10.95 -13.61
C PHE A 319 5.56 -10.56 -14.47
N ARG A 320 6.00 -11.46 -15.33
CA ARG A 320 7.12 -11.22 -16.25
C ARG A 320 6.83 -10.12 -17.26
N LYS A 321 5.56 -9.90 -17.61
CA LYS A 321 5.12 -8.89 -18.57
C LYS A 321 4.92 -7.54 -17.87
N ILE A 322 5.82 -6.58 -18.11
CA ILE A 322 5.78 -5.23 -17.53
C ILE A 322 4.77 -4.35 -18.30
N ASN A 323 4.83 -4.43 -19.64
CA ASN A 323 3.89 -3.77 -20.55
C ASN A 323 3.78 -4.58 -21.85
N ASP A 324 3.17 -4.04 -22.90
CA ASP A 324 2.95 -4.76 -24.15
C ASP A 324 4.25 -5.10 -24.90
N HIS A 325 5.33 -4.40 -24.60
CA HIS A 325 6.62 -4.51 -25.29
C HIS A 325 7.76 -5.01 -24.40
N LEU A 326 7.61 -4.92 -23.06
CA LEU A 326 8.67 -5.24 -22.12
C LEU A 326 8.32 -6.48 -21.30
N GLU A 327 9.20 -7.47 -21.36
CA GLU A 327 9.05 -8.72 -20.61
C GLU A 327 10.35 -9.07 -19.87
N VAL A 328 10.23 -9.47 -18.60
CA VAL A 328 11.37 -10.00 -17.83
C VAL A 328 11.65 -11.42 -18.31
N THR A 329 12.83 -11.65 -18.84
CA THR A 329 13.24 -12.96 -19.39
C THR A 329 14.23 -13.70 -18.51
N SER A 330 15.16 -12.98 -17.90
CA SER A 330 16.21 -13.59 -17.10
C SER A 330 16.59 -12.76 -15.87
N ILE A 331 17.29 -13.38 -14.92
CA ILE A 331 17.94 -12.72 -13.80
C ILE A 331 19.42 -13.04 -13.78
N THR A 332 20.24 -12.15 -13.25
CA THR A 332 21.67 -12.39 -13.03
C THR A 332 21.97 -12.30 -11.55
N LEU A 333 22.57 -13.35 -11.00
CA LEU A 333 22.97 -13.43 -9.60
C LEU A 333 24.44 -13.06 -9.48
N THR A 334 24.74 -12.10 -8.62
CA THR A 334 26.11 -11.72 -8.27
C THR A 334 26.30 -11.79 -6.78
N ARG A 335 27.51 -12.08 -6.31
CA ARG A 335 27.79 -12.10 -4.87
C ARG A 335 27.47 -10.76 -4.26
N SER A 336 26.69 -10.75 -3.19
CA SER A 336 26.40 -9.52 -2.44
C SER A 336 27.67 -8.96 -1.78
N THR A 337 27.77 -7.63 -1.74
CA THR A 337 28.85 -6.93 -1.05
C THR A 337 28.67 -6.91 0.47
N GLU A 338 27.51 -7.33 0.97
CA GLU A 338 27.26 -7.42 2.40
C GLU A 338 28.04 -8.57 3.04
N VAL A 339 28.80 -8.23 4.09
CA VAL A 339 29.59 -9.21 4.85
C VAL A 339 28.96 -9.43 6.23
N TYR A 340 28.70 -10.67 6.56
CA TYR A 340 28.12 -11.11 7.84
C TYR A 340 29.22 -11.62 8.75
N ASN A 341 29.79 -10.76 9.60
CA ASN A 341 30.86 -11.08 10.52
C ASN A 341 30.55 -10.58 11.94
N ARG A 342 31.44 -10.86 12.91
CA ARG A 342 31.29 -10.45 14.29
C ARG A 342 30.93 -8.97 14.47
N LYS A 343 31.62 -8.07 13.76
CA LYS A 343 31.35 -6.61 13.85
C LYS A 343 29.92 -6.28 13.45
N ARG A 344 29.41 -6.92 12.38
CA ARG A 344 28.04 -6.72 11.93
C ARG A 344 27.02 -7.33 12.90
N VAL A 345 27.28 -8.54 13.41
CA VAL A 345 26.43 -9.20 14.41
C VAL A 345 26.35 -8.33 15.67
N ASN A 346 27.47 -7.90 16.22
CA ASN A 346 27.50 -7.03 17.39
C ASN A 346 26.72 -5.73 17.16
N LYS A 347 26.93 -5.06 16.03
CA LYS A 347 26.25 -3.81 15.71
C LYS A 347 24.75 -3.97 15.51
N LYS A 348 24.31 -5.00 14.77
CA LYS A 348 22.89 -5.17 14.38
C LYS A 348 22.07 -5.88 15.46
N LEU A 349 22.68 -6.78 16.22
CA LEU A 349 22.00 -7.57 17.24
C LEU A 349 22.30 -7.09 18.67
N GLU A 350 23.14 -6.03 18.83
CA GLU A 350 23.62 -5.58 20.14
C GLU A 350 24.22 -6.75 20.92
N ALA A 351 24.93 -7.61 20.19
CA ALA A 351 25.64 -8.73 20.76
C ALA A 351 26.99 -8.25 21.28
N GLU A 352 27.45 -8.85 22.37
CA GLU A 352 28.73 -8.54 23.03
C GLU A 352 29.70 -9.70 22.84
N ILE A 353 29.92 -10.12 21.59
CA ILE A 353 30.87 -11.18 21.24
C ILE A 353 32.28 -10.58 21.22
N GLU A 354 33.16 -11.03 22.10
CA GLU A 354 34.45 -10.37 22.39
C GLU A 354 35.49 -10.64 21.29
N SER A 355 35.60 -11.89 20.82
CA SER A 355 36.63 -12.30 19.86
C SER A 355 36.08 -12.88 18.57
N ASP A 356 36.89 -12.94 17.52
CA ASP A 356 36.53 -13.62 16.28
C ASP A 356 36.50 -15.15 16.46
N GLU A 357 37.26 -15.66 17.43
CA GLU A 357 37.26 -17.10 17.80
C GLU A 357 35.93 -17.49 18.42
N ASP A 358 35.42 -16.68 19.35
CA ASP A 358 34.08 -16.89 19.94
C ASP A 358 32.99 -16.82 18.89
N TYR A 359 33.06 -15.83 17.99
CA TYR A 359 32.12 -15.73 16.88
C TYR A 359 32.14 -16.96 15.98
N ASN A 360 33.31 -17.48 15.62
CA ASN A 360 33.44 -18.67 14.80
C ASN A 360 32.88 -19.89 15.51
N ALA A 361 33.09 -20.05 16.82
CA ALA A 361 32.50 -21.12 17.60
C ALA A 361 30.97 -21.09 17.60
N ILE A 362 30.39 -19.90 17.79
CA ILE A 362 28.93 -19.68 17.71
C ILE A 362 28.41 -20.02 16.33
N ARG A 363 29.05 -19.49 15.29
CA ARG A 363 28.69 -19.71 13.90
C ARG A 363 28.69 -21.20 13.53
N ASP A 364 29.78 -21.87 13.88
CA ASP A 364 29.97 -23.29 13.58
C ASP A 364 28.97 -24.14 14.38
N GLY A 365 28.71 -23.81 15.64
CA GLY A 365 27.71 -24.47 16.46
C GLY A 365 26.30 -24.37 15.90
N ILE A 366 25.85 -23.15 15.55
CA ILE A 366 24.53 -22.91 14.96
C ILE A 366 24.41 -23.62 13.59
N PHE A 367 25.45 -23.53 12.76
CA PHE A 367 25.42 -24.17 11.44
C PHE A 367 25.38 -25.70 11.55
N ASN A 368 26.17 -26.31 12.44
CA ASN A 368 26.13 -27.75 12.72
C ASN A 368 24.77 -28.19 13.26
N GLY A 369 24.15 -27.36 14.13
CA GLY A 369 22.78 -27.61 14.58
C GLY A 369 21.78 -27.69 13.42
N TRP A 370 21.90 -26.81 12.41
CA TRP A 370 21.09 -26.88 11.20
C TRP A 370 21.35 -28.15 10.36
N LEU A 371 22.62 -28.54 10.19
CA LEU A 371 22.95 -29.81 9.49
C LEU A 371 22.34 -31.02 10.18
N ILE A 372 22.42 -31.10 11.52
CA ILE A 372 21.82 -32.18 12.32
C ILE A 372 20.28 -32.17 12.15
N ALA A 373 19.65 -31.01 12.28
CA ALA A 373 18.19 -30.89 12.17
C ALA A 373 17.66 -31.28 10.78
N LEU A 374 18.46 -31.06 9.74
CA LEU A 374 18.15 -31.43 8.35
C LEU A 374 18.66 -32.85 7.99
N SER A 375 19.21 -33.62 8.95
CA SER A 375 19.77 -34.94 8.73
C SER A 375 20.90 -34.98 7.68
N LEU A 376 21.77 -33.97 7.67
CA LEU A 376 22.90 -33.83 6.76
C LEU A 376 24.22 -34.14 7.47
N ASP A 377 25.24 -34.57 6.72
CA ASP A 377 26.57 -34.75 7.27
C ASP A 377 27.30 -33.40 7.44
N GLU A 378 28.34 -33.36 8.28
CA GLU A 378 29.08 -32.15 8.65
C GLU A 378 29.81 -31.48 7.49
N ASN A 379 29.99 -32.15 6.37
CA ASN A 379 30.67 -31.66 5.18
C ASN A 379 29.70 -31.27 4.06
N TYR A 380 28.40 -31.41 4.29
CA TYR A 380 27.39 -31.14 3.28
C TYR A 380 27.45 -29.70 2.76
N GLY A 381 27.41 -29.53 1.44
CA GLY A 381 27.38 -28.23 0.79
C GLY A 381 28.74 -27.55 0.64
N ARG A 382 29.86 -28.15 1.12
CA ARG A 382 31.22 -27.57 1.01
C ARG A 382 31.67 -27.34 -0.42
N GLU A 383 31.11 -28.06 -1.38
CA GLU A 383 31.36 -27.90 -2.81
C GLU A 383 30.72 -26.62 -3.39
N LYS A 384 29.78 -26.01 -2.68
CA LYS A 384 29.13 -24.77 -3.12
C LYS A 384 30.10 -23.60 -3.12
N LYS A 385 30.08 -22.82 -4.20
CA LYS A 385 30.99 -21.71 -4.45
C LYS A 385 30.99 -20.65 -3.32
N TYR A 386 29.83 -20.42 -2.68
CA TYR A 386 29.65 -19.39 -1.64
C TYR A 386 29.23 -20.05 -0.30
N TYR A 387 29.88 -21.15 0.03
CA TYR A 387 29.60 -21.92 1.25
C TYR A 387 29.82 -21.12 2.54
N GLU A 388 30.97 -20.43 2.66
CA GLU A 388 31.31 -19.67 3.87
C GLU A 388 30.38 -18.49 4.07
N GLU A 389 30.06 -17.73 2.99
CA GLU A 389 29.11 -16.63 3.05
C GLU A 389 27.70 -17.10 3.45
N THR A 390 27.29 -18.25 2.97
CA THR A 390 26.01 -18.85 3.34
C THR A 390 25.98 -19.24 4.80
N LYS A 391 27.05 -19.85 5.30
CA LYS A 391 27.22 -20.21 6.71
C LYS A 391 27.16 -19.00 7.63
N ASP A 392 27.87 -17.92 7.27
CA ASP A 392 27.82 -16.64 7.99
C ASP A 392 26.40 -16.04 8.00
N TYR A 393 25.70 -16.10 6.86
CA TYR A 393 24.34 -15.61 6.76
C TYR A 393 23.35 -16.42 7.60
N ILE A 394 23.43 -17.74 7.56
CA ILE A 394 22.56 -18.63 8.35
C ILE A 394 22.72 -18.33 9.84
N CYS A 395 23.96 -18.23 10.33
CA CYS A 395 24.22 -17.85 11.71
C CYS A 395 23.59 -16.50 12.07
N TYR A 396 23.91 -15.46 11.29
CA TYR A 396 23.37 -14.12 11.51
C TYR A 396 21.85 -14.09 11.53
N LYS A 397 21.21 -14.78 10.57
CA LYS A 397 19.75 -14.75 10.41
C LYS A 397 19.05 -15.55 11.52
N THR A 398 19.62 -16.67 11.95
CA THR A 398 19.11 -17.45 13.10
C THR A 398 19.12 -16.61 14.38
N LEU A 399 20.24 -15.95 14.69
CA LEU A 399 20.33 -15.06 15.85
C LEU A 399 19.40 -13.85 15.72
N LYS A 400 19.25 -13.30 14.50
CA LYS A 400 18.35 -12.19 14.24
C LYS A 400 16.89 -12.57 14.49
N ILE A 401 16.46 -13.75 14.07
CA ILE A 401 15.12 -14.25 14.35
C ILE A 401 14.91 -14.38 15.86
N ALA A 402 15.87 -15.01 16.56
CA ALA A 402 15.80 -15.19 18.01
C ALA A 402 15.70 -13.83 18.75
N LYS A 403 16.40 -12.79 18.31
CA LYS A 403 16.32 -11.46 18.91
C LYS A 403 15.03 -10.71 18.58
N GLN A 404 14.59 -10.76 17.31
CA GLN A 404 13.54 -9.86 16.82
C GLN A 404 12.12 -10.33 17.12
N TYR A 405 11.89 -11.62 17.21
CA TYR A 405 10.54 -12.17 17.34
C TYR A 405 10.30 -12.77 18.72
N ARG A 406 9.25 -12.30 19.39
CA ARG A 406 8.92 -12.62 20.79
C ARG A 406 8.93 -14.12 21.08
N GLN A 407 8.41 -14.91 20.17
CA GLN A 407 8.35 -16.38 20.32
C GLN A 407 9.73 -17.03 20.47
N TYR A 408 10.80 -16.36 20.01
CA TYR A 408 12.17 -16.85 20.06
C TYR A 408 13.07 -16.07 21.02
N GLN A 409 12.62 -14.94 21.59
CA GLN A 409 13.46 -14.04 22.41
C GLN A 409 14.08 -14.70 23.63
N ASN A 410 13.38 -15.66 24.24
CA ASN A 410 13.93 -16.37 25.40
C ASN A 410 15.23 -17.08 25.06
N HIS A 411 15.37 -17.61 23.84
CA HIS A 411 16.63 -18.23 23.39
C HIS A 411 17.74 -17.19 23.28
N PHE A 412 17.48 -16.04 22.68
CA PHE A 412 18.48 -14.98 22.53
C PHE A 412 18.94 -14.42 23.88
N GLU A 413 18.02 -14.14 24.80
CA GLU A 413 18.36 -13.63 26.14
C GLU A 413 19.13 -14.69 26.96
N ASN A 414 18.86 -15.96 26.80
CA ASN A 414 19.62 -17.03 27.43
C ASN A 414 21.05 -17.07 26.88
N TYR A 415 21.24 -16.92 25.57
CA TYR A 415 22.57 -16.85 24.95
C TYR A 415 23.37 -15.67 25.48
N LYS A 416 22.76 -14.48 25.56
CA LYS A 416 23.38 -13.28 26.11
C LYS A 416 23.77 -13.44 27.58
N LYS A 417 22.91 -14.01 28.44
CA LYS A 417 23.18 -14.27 29.84
C LYS A 417 24.34 -15.25 30.05
N ASN A 418 24.45 -16.25 29.19
CA ASN A 418 25.50 -17.26 29.22
C ASN A 418 26.79 -16.81 28.48
N LYS A 419 26.93 -15.51 28.21
CA LYS A 419 28.09 -14.95 27.48
C LYS A 419 28.39 -15.67 26.16
N TRP A 420 27.31 -16.03 25.44
CA TRP A 420 27.38 -16.71 24.13
C TRP A 420 27.98 -18.13 24.18
N GLN A 421 28.11 -18.74 25.34
CA GLN A 421 28.40 -20.17 25.46
C GLN A 421 27.12 -20.94 25.19
N LEU A 422 26.97 -21.40 23.95
CA LEU A 422 25.79 -22.12 23.49
C LEU A 422 25.96 -23.61 23.74
N SER A 423 25.03 -24.24 24.47
CA SER A 423 24.95 -25.70 24.50
C SER A 423 24.33 -26.22 23.20
N GLU A 424 24.70 -27.43 22.78
CA GLU A 424 24.08 -28.08 21.63
C GLU A 424 22.54 -28.20 21.82
N TYR A 425 22.11 -28.43 23.05
CA TYR A 425 20.67 -28.51 23.39
C TYR A 425 19.94 -27.18 23.15
N ASP A 426 20.50 -26.02 23.58
CA ASP A 426 19.87 -24.73 23.38
C ASP A 426 19.77 -24.38 21.89
N ILE A 427 20.81 -24.67 21.11
CA ILE A 427 20.83 -24.50 19.67
C ILE A 427 19.75 -25.34 18.99
N GLN A 428 19.67 -26.63 19.38
CA GLN A 428 18.71 -27.55 18.81
C GLN A 428 17.27 -27.14 19.09
N GLN A 429 16.95 -26.71 20.31
CA GLN A 429 15.63 -26.20 20.68
C GLN A 429 15.23 -24.97 19.85
N LEU A 430 16.14 -24.02 19.67
CA LEU A 430 15.87 -22.84 18.81
C LEU A 430 15.59 -23.26 17.36
N ILE A 431 16.38 -24.18 16.82
CA ILE A 431 16.24 -24.64 15.45
C ILE A 431 14.92 -25.39 15.25
N GLU A 432 14.53 -26.25 16.19
CA GLU A 432 13.25 -26.95 16.18
C GLU A 432 12.07 -25.99 16.19
N ASP A 433 12.11 -24.95 17.04
CA ASP A 433 11.08 -23.91 17.07
C ASP A 433 11.01 -23.13 15.74
N ILE A 434 12.16 -22.80 15.12
CA ILE A 434 12.22 -22.12 13.83
C ILE A 434 11.69 -23.02 12.71
N MET A 435 11.98 -24.33 12.73
CA MET A 435 11.52 -25.28 11.72
C MET A 435 10.01 -25.46 11.71
N LEU A 436 9.32 -25.18 12.82
CA LEU A 436 7.86 -25.18 12.89
C LEU A 436 7.20 -23.95 12.27
N ASP A 437 7.99 -22.90 11.95
CA ASP A 437 7.51 -21.65 11.38
C ASP A 437 7.93 -21.51 9.90
N SER A 438 7.03 -21.83 9.00
CA SER A 438 7.23 -21.70 7.54
C SER A 438 6.78 -20.34 6.97
N SER A 439 6.51 -19.35 7.83
CA SER A 439 6.07 -18.03 7.41
C SER A 439 7.21 -17.17 6.85
N HIS A 440 6.86 -15.96 6.40
CA HIS A 440 7.81 -14.96 5.91
C HIS A 440 8.94 -14.60 6.89
N ILE A 441 8.76 -14.83 8.21
CA ILE A 441 9.78 -14.55 9.24
C ILE A 441 11.04 -15.36 8.99
N THR A 442 10.85 -16.64 8.72
CA THR A 442 11.93 -17.60 8.49
C THR A 442 12.35 -17.72 7.04
N GLY A 443 11.56 -17.16 6.11
CA GLY A 443 11.73 -17.29 4.67
C GLY A 443 13.16 -17.01 4.16
N LYS A 444 13.78 -15.90 4.57
CA LYS A 444 15.17 -15.58 4.16
C LYS A 444 16.22 -16.55 4.71
N LEU A 445 15.96 -17.18 5.84
CA LEU A 445 16.82 -18.23 6.40
C LEU A 445 16.74 -19.49 5.56
N PHE A 446 15.51 -19.91 5.24
CA PHE A 446 15.30 -21.09 4.38
C PHE A 446 15.83 -20.87 2.96
N GLN A 447 15.74 -19.68 2.39
CA GLN A 447 16.40 -19.36 1.10
C GLN A 447 17.92 -19.61 1.13
N ALA A 448 18.58 -19.34 2.25
CA ALA A 448 20.00 -19.62 2.40
C ALA A 448 20.29 -21.11 2.58
N LEU A 449 19.46 -21.83 3.34
CA LEU A 449 19.55 -23.29 3.47
C LEU A 449 19.28 -23.99 2.12
N ASP A 450 18.27 -23.52 1.37
CA ASP A 450 17.91 -24.06 0.07
C ASP A 450 19.04 -23.91 -0.96
N TYR A 451 19.84 -22.84 -0.88
CA TYR A 451 21.03 -22.72 -1.72
C TYR A 451 22.05 -23.84 -1.46
N LEU A 452 22.18 -24.31 -0.22
CA LEU A 452 23.04 -25.47 0.09
C LEU A 452 22.41 -26.78 -0.34
N LEU A 453 21.09 -26.93 -0.13
CA LEU A 453 20.38 -28.18 -0.37
C LEU A 453 20.13 -28.48 -1.85
N TYR A 454 19.87 -27.44 -2.64
CA TYR A 454 19.39 -27.58 -4.01
C TYR A 454 20.25 -26.77 -5.00
N ASP A 455 20.36 -27.27 -6.21
CA ASP A 455 21.06 -26.60 -7.31
C ASP A 455 20.07 -25.97 -8.31
N ILE A 456 19.19 -25.08 -7.78
CA ILE A 456 18.10 -24.49 -8.56
C ILE A 456 18.65 -23.61 -9.70
N TYR A 457 19.70 -22.85 -9.41
CA TYR A 457 20.24 -21.86 -10.34
C TYR A 457 21.53 -22.31 -11.03
N GLY A 458 22.23 -23.31 -10.52
CA GLY A 458 23.54 -23.78 -10.98
C GLY A 458 24.67 -22.82 -10.58
N ASP A 459 25.62 -23.27 -9.78
CA ASP A 459 26.76 -22.47 -9.33
C ASP A 459 27.63 -21.97 -10.49
N ASP A 460 27.68 -22.70 -11.59
CA ASP A 460 28.38 -22.33 -12.83
C ASP A 460 27.74 -21.19 -13.60
N LYS A 461 26.44 -20.92 -13.34
CA LYS A 461 25.67 -19.85 -13.98
C LYS A 461 25.69 -18.54 -13.18
N ILE A 462 26.18 -18.56 -11.93
CA ILE A 462 26.29 -17.34 -11.13
C ILE A 462 27.24 -16.35 -11.82
N GLY A 463 26.78 -15.12 -12.04
CA GLY A 463 27.45 -14.09 -12.81
C GLY A 463 27.04 -14.04 -14.28
N ARG A 464 26.10 -14.89 -14.73
CA ARG A 464 25.53 -14.91 -16.07
C ARG A 464 24.00 -14.81 -16.03
N PRO A 465 23.34 -14.37 -17.13
CA PRO A 465 21.89 -14.40 -17.21
C PRO A 465 21.33 -15.82 -17.06
N ILE A 466 20.37 -15.98 -16.19
CA ILE A 466 19.64 -17.23 -15.91
C ILE A 466 18.23 -17.04 -16.40
N GLU A 467 17.82 -17.78 -17.42
CA GLU A 467 16.49 -17.69 -18.01
C GLU A 467 15.42 -18.12 -16.99
N LEU A 468 14.40 -17.28 -16.77
CA LEU A 468 13.29 -17.60 -15.87
C LEU A 468 12.47 -18.81 -16.33
N SER A 469 12.44 -19.07 -17.65
CA SER A 469 11.82 -20.26 -18.25
C SER A 469 12.55 -21.56 -17.91
N ALA A 470 13.85 -21.46 -17.62
CA ALA A 470 14.69 -22.60 -17.25
C ALA A 470 14.59 -22.96 -15.76
N ILE A 471 13.97 -22.11 -14.93
CA ILE A 471 13.69 -22.43 -13.52
C ILE A 471 12.64 -23.55 -13.51
N LYS A 472 13.10 -24.74 -13.20
CA LYS A 472 12.34 -25.97 -13.40
C LYS A 472 11.12 -26.03 -12.49
N LYS A 473 9.96 -26.36 -13.07
CA LYS A 473 8.74 -26.83 -12.37
C LYS A 473 8.89 -28.27 -11.88
N ASP A 474 10.07 -28.67 -11.42
CA ASP A 474 10.28 -30.08 -11.11
C ASP A 474 9.59 -30.43 -9.79
N ARG A 475 8.55 -31.27 -9.85
CA ARG A 475 7.88 -31.83 -8.68
C ARG A 475 8.84 -32.53 -7.71
N ARG A 476 10.01 -32.94 -8.19
CA ARG A 476 11.06 -33.52 -7.34
C ARG A 476 11.60 -32.56 -6.30
N PHE A 477 11.56 -31.24 -6.54
CA PHE A 477 11.93 -30.25 -5.52
C PHE A 477 10.91 -30.21 -4.37
N VAL A 478 9.63 -30.43 -4.65
CA VAL A 478 8.60 -30.52 -3.60
C VAL A 478 8.73 -31.80 -2.81
N THR A 479 9.10 -32.92 -3.46
CA THR A 479 9.29 -34.22 -2.80
C THR A 479 10.64 -34.32 -2.07
N THR A 480 11.72 -33.77 -2.64
CA THR A 480 13.03 -33.72 -1.96
C THR A 480 13.08 -32.68 -0.85
N ALA A 481 12.35 -31.58 -0.96
CA ALA A 481 12.16 -30.68 0.18
C ALA A 481 11.43 -31.40 1.34
N GLY A 482 10.45 -32.24 1.04
CA GLY A 482 9.76 -33.08 2.04
C GLY A 482 10.63 -34.14 2.70
N ASP A 483 11.79 -34.50 2.12
CA ASP A 483 12.74 -35.44 2.73
C ASP A 483 13.62 -34.77 3.78
N HIS A 484 13.84 -33.44 3.68
CA HIS A 484 14.69 -32.68 4.62
C HIS A 484 13.90 -31.75 5.55
N TYR A 485 12.73 -31.29 5.12
CA TYR A 485 11.86 -30.45 5.92
C TYR A 485 10.64 -31.23 6.44
N PRO A 486 10.02 -30.78 7.54
CA PRO A 486 8.80 -31.39 8.06
C PRO A 486 7.71 -31.48 6.97
N GLN A 487 6.92 -32.55 6.99
CA GLN A 487 5.86 -32.82 5.99
C GLN A 487 4.82 -31.72 5.86
N ASN A 488 4.71 -30.83 6.86
CA ASN A 488 3.80 -29.69 6.88
C ASN A 488 4.37 -28.41 6.24
N PHE A 489 5.56 -28.50 5.64
CA PHE A 489 6.24 -27.36 5.03
C PHE A 489 5.71 -27.10 3.60
N CYS A 490 4.44 -26.66 3.52
CA CYS A 490 3.74 -26.45 2.24
C CYS A 490 4.34 -25.37 1.35
N SER A 491 5.04 -24.37 1.92
CA SER A 491 5.63 -23.26 1.17
C SER A 491 7.05 -23.54 0.68
N ALA A 492 7.62 -24.69 0.99
CA ALA A 492 9.01 -25.07 0.64
C ALA A 492 9.33 -24.83 -0.84
N TYR A 493 8.39 -25.08 -1.73
CA TYR A 493 8.58 -24.87 -3.16
C TYR A 493 8.72 -23.38 -3.55
N ARG A 494 7.93 -22.47 -2.98
CA ARG A 494 8.05 -21.04 -3.22
C ARG A 494 9.37 -20.49 -2.70
N VAL A 495 9.78 -20.94 -1.51
CA VAL A 495 11.02 -20.54 -0.85
C VAL A 495 12.24 -21.00 -1.64
N CYS A 496 12.26 -22.24 -2.11
CA CYS A 496 13.37 -22.83 -2.87
C CYS A 496 13.66 -22.08 -4.19
N CYS A 497 12.64 -21.46 -4.80
CA CYS A 497 12.81 -20.72 -6.06
C CYS A 497 13.34 -19.29 -5.88
N ILE A 498 13.35 -18.74 -4.66
CA ILE A 498 13.82 -17.37 -4.41
C ILE A 498 15.34 -17.42 -4.17
N PRO A 499 16.14 -16.58 -4.87
CA PRO A 499 17.59 -16.53 -4.66
C PRO A 499 17.96 -16.26 -3.20
N SER A 500 19.01 -16.94 -2.75
CA SER A 500 19.57 -16.71 -1.41
C SER A 500 19.95 -15.23 -1.22
N PRO A 501 19.73 -14.65 -0.03
CA PRO A 501 20.08 -13.27 0.28
C PRO A 501 21.57 -12.93 0.24
N ILE A 502 22.44 -13.94 0.04
CA ILE A 502 23.87 -13.74 -0.22
C ILE A 502 24.16 -13.21 -1.64
N PHE A 503 23.12 -13.17 -2.48
CA PHE A 503 23.22 -12.68 -3.86
C PHE A 503 22.49 -11.36 -4.05
N ASP A 504 23.12 -10.46 -4.79
CA ASP A 504 22.47 -9.33 -5.43
C ASP A 504 21.90 -9.80 -6.77
N VAL A 505 20.64 -9.43 -7.04
CA VAL A 505 19.92 -9.87 -8.23
C VAL A 505 19.80 -8.73 -9.23
N THR A 506 20.22 -8.92 -10.47
CA THR A 506 19.91 -8.01 -11.58
C THR A 506 18.77 -8.62 -12.40
N ILE A 507 17.75 -7.82 -12.71
CA ILE A 507 16.59 -8.24 -13.47
C ILE A 507 16.78 -7.78 -14.92
N ASN A 508 16.79 -8.73 -15.86
CA ASN A 508 16.97 -8.44 -17.27
C ASN A 508 15.62 -8.44 -17.99
N VAL A 509 15.36 -7.36 -18.70
CA VAL A 509 14.12 -7.11 -19.43
C VAL A 509 14.41 -7.11 -20.92
N LYS A 510 13.60 -7.82 -21.68
CA LYS A 510 13.66 -7.85 -23.13
C LYS A 510 12.55 -6.99 -23.72
N ASP A 511 12.93 -6.11 -24.62
CA ASP A 511 11.97 -5.44 -25.50
C ASP A 511 11.57 -6.40 -26.62
N THR A 512 10.31 -6.80 -26.64
CA THR A 512 9.78 -7.78 -27.61
C THR A 512 9.70 -7.23 -29.03
N VAL A 513 9.76 -5.91 -29.22
CA VAL A 513 9.72 -5.24 -30.52
C VAL A 513 11.12 -5.10 -31.10
N SER A 514 12.06 -4.55 -30.33
CA SER A 514 13.43 -4.34 -30.80
C SER A 514 14.33 -5.55 -30.60
N GLY A 515 13.95 -6.50 -29.73
CA GLY A 515 14.76 -7.65 -29.34
C GLY A 515 15.91 -7.32 -28.39
N ASN A 516 16.08 -6.06 -28.00
CA ASN A 516 17.16 -5.62 -27.12
C ASN A 516 16.89 -6.03 -25.67
N GLU A 517 17.96 -6.36 -24.95
CA GLU A 517 17.91 -6.57 -23.50
C GLU A 517 18.36 -5.32 -22.75
N VAL A 518 17.62 -4.98 -21.70
CA VAL A 518 17.87 -3.81 -20.85
C VAL A 518 17.76 -4.25 -19.39
N ASP A 519 18.61 -3.71 -18.54
CA ASP A 519 18.46 -3.85 -17.08
C ASP A 519 17.18 -3.13 -16.63
N PHE A 520 16.39 -3.77 -15.77
CA PHE A 520 15.16 -3.21 -15.18
C PHE A 520 15.41 -1.82 -14.55
N GLU A 521 16.58 -1.62 -13.93
CA GLU A 521 16.93 -0.34 -13.32
C GLU A 521 17.08 0.82 -14.33
N LYS A 522 17.20 0.50 -15.61
CA LYS A 522 17.28 1.50 -16.71
C LYS A 522 15.93 1.82 -17.34
N LEU A 523 14.85 1.18 -16.90
CA LEU A 523 13.50 1.50 -17.33
C LEU A 523 13.08 2.91 -16.87
N SER A 524 12.02 3.44 -17.49
CA SER A 524 11.45 4.72 -17.06
C SER A 524 10.99 4.67 -15.60
N SER A 525 11.02 5.83 -14.92
CA SER A 525 10.62 5.94 -13.53
C SER A 525 9.17 5.46 -13.30
N GLY A 526 8.25 5.78 -14.23
CA GLY A 526 6.85 5.36 -14.13
C GLY A 526 6.66 3.86 -14.25
N GLU A 527 7.36 3.19 -15.19
CA GLU A 527 7.31 1.72 -15.34
C GLU A 527 7.86 1.00 -14.11
N LYS A 528 8.99 1.47 -13.59
CA LYS A 528 9.55 0.93 -12.35
C LYS A 528 8.60 1.11 -11.18
N GLN A 529 8.05 2.31 -11.01
CA GLN A 529 7.18 2.63 -9.88
C GLN A 529 5.88 1.82 -9.93
N LEU A 530 5.24 1.68 -11.09
CA LEU A 530 4.05 0.84 -11.24
C LEU A 530 4.35 -0.62 -10.85
N THR A 531 5.44 -1.17 -11.40
CA THR A 531 5.84 -2.55 -11.14
C THR A 531 6.18 -2.75 -9.66
N TYR A 532 6.92 -1.83 -9.05
CA TYR A 532 7.29 -1.89 -7.65
C TYR A 532 6.10 -1.70 -6.70
N ALA A 533 5.19 -0.76 -7.00
CA ALA A 533 4.00 -0.54 -6.18
C ALA A 533 3.12 -1.80 -6.12
N VAL A 534 2.83 -2.39 -7.28
CA VAL A 534 2.00 -3.59 -7.33
C VAL A 534 2.73 -4.81 -6.75
N SER A 535 4.00 -5.03 -7.07
CA SER A 535 4.76 -6.15 -6.51
C SER A 535 4.90 -6.04 -4.97
N SER A 536 5.06 -4.82 -4.44
CA SER A 536 5.07 -4.60 -3.00
C SER A 536 3.73 -4.98 -2.35
N LEU A 537 2.62 -4.58 -2.95
CA LEU A 537 1.28 -4.95 -2.51
C LEU A 537 1.10 -6.47 -2.46
N LEU A 538 1.43 -7.16 -3.54
CA LEU A 538 1.29 -8.61 -3.66
C LEU A 538 2.21 -9.36 -2.68
N TYR A 539 3.41 -8.86 -2.48
CA TYR A 539 4.33 -9.40 -1.48
C TYR A 539 3.76 -9.28 -0.06
N HIS A 540 3.15 -8.15 0.29
CA HIS A 540 2.49 -8.00 1.59
C HIS A 540 1.30 -8.95 1.75
N LEU A 541 0.49 -9.13 0.72
CA LEU A 541 -0.61 -10.11 0.74
C LEU A 541 -0.10 -11.54 0.97
N ASN A 542 0.95 -11.95 0.26
CA ASN A 542 1.57 -13.25 0.47
C ASN A 542 2.09 -13.42 1.91
N ASN A 543 2.69 -12.38 2.49
CA ASN A 543 3.23 -12.46 3.84
C ASN A 543 2.12 -12.51 4.90
N ILE A 544 1.03 -11.77 4.73
CA ILE A 544 -0.15 -11.85 5.61
C ILE A 544 -0.73 -13.27 5.55
N ASP A 545 -0.89 -13.81 4.36
CA ASP A 545 -1.43 -15.16 4.15
C ASP A 545 -0.51 -16.26 4.71
N SER A 546 0.81 -16.06 4.65
CA SER A 546 1.81 -17.02 5.14
C SER A 546 1.75 -17.26 6.65
N VAL A 547 1.06 -16.41 7.40
CA VAL A 547 0.80 -16.63 8.83
C VAL A 547 -0.01 -17.92 9.06
N ALA A 548 -0.84 -18.31 8.09
CA ALA A 548 -1.58 -19.57 8.13
C ALA A 548 -0.67 -20.82 8.15
N GLU A 549 0.59 -20.68 7.71
CA GLU A 549 1.60 -21.73 7.73
C GLU A 549 2.39 -21.78 9.05
N ASP A 550 2.00 -21.00 10.07
CA ASP A 550 2.54 -21.08 11.43
C ASP A 550 1.87 -22.21 12.21
N ASN A 551 2.53 -23.36 12.25
CA ASN A 551 2.02 -24.55 12.95
C ASN A 551 1.93 -24.38 14.48
N ASN A 552 2.54 -23.34 15.04
CA ASN A 552 2.47 -23.04 16.47
C ASN A 552 1.19 -22.30 16.88
N HIS A 553 0.37 -21.87 15.93
CA HIS A 553 -0.90 -21.15 16.13
C HIS A 553 -0.83 -19.98 17.14
N ARG A 554 0.34 -19.34 17.26
CA ARG A 554 0.58 -18.26 18.22
C ARG A 554 0.28 -16.89 17.65
N ARG A 555 -0.08 -16.81 16.36
CA ARG A 555 -0.31 -15.58 15.63
C ARG A 555 -1.75 -15.46 15.17
N ILE A 556 -2.18 -14.19 14.99
CA ILE A 556 -3.51 -13.87 14.50
C ILE A 556 -3.57 -14.15 13.02
N LEU A 557 -4.63 -14.82 12.61
CA LEU A 557 -4.94 -15.11 11.23
C LEU A 557 -6.00 -14.13 10.73
N TYR A 558 -5.66 -13.32 9.72
CA TYR A 558 -6.60 -12.41 9.09
C TYR A 558 -7.16 -13.01 7.81
N ASN A 559 -8.48 -13.23 7.79
CA ASN A 559 -9.18 -13.74 6.61
C ASN A 559 -9.52 -12.62 5.62
N HIS A 560 -9.50 -11.37 6.08
CA HIS A 560 -9.82 -10.21 5.28
C HIS A 560 -8.66 -9.20 5.28
N VAL A 561 -8.44 -8.58 4.12
CA VAL A 561 -7.44 -7.53 3.96
C VAL A 561 -8.07 -6.30 3.34
N ASN A 562 -7.91 -5.16 4.01
CA ASN A 562 -8.26 -3.85 3.50
C ASN A 562 -6.99 -3.16 2.98
N ILE A 563 -7.03 -2.68 1.76
CA ILE A 563 -5.91 -2.02 1.10
C ILE A 563 -6.32 -0.59 0.81
N ILE A 564 -5.55 0.37 1.29
CA ILE A 564 -5.75 1.79 0.99
C ILE A 564 -4.59 2.26 0.11
N LEU A 565 -4.91 2.66 -1.12
CA LEU A 565 -3.97 3.20 -2.08
C LEU A 565 -4.21 4.70 -2.21
N GLU A 566 -3.30 5.50 -1.65
CA GLU A 566 -3.45 6.95 -1.64
C GLU A 566 -2.48 7.57 -2.63
N GLU A 567 -3.03 8.13 -3.70
CA GLU A 567 -2.32 8.85 -4.75
C GLU A 567 -1.11 8.09 -5.36
N VAL A 568 -1.21 6.76 -5.44
CA VAL A 568 -0.10 5.93 -5.94
C VAL A 568 0.24 6.18 -7.41
N GLU A 569 -0.70 6.77 -8.15
CA GLU A 569 -0.59 7.09 -9.58
C GLU A 569 0.04 8.45 -9.89
N LEU A 570 0.45 9.24 -8.89
CA LEU A 570 0.93 10.63 -9.05
C LEU A 570 2.04 10.80 -10.10
N TYR A 571 2.91 9.83 -10.23
CA TYR A 571 4.04 9.88 -11.16
C TYR A 571 3.83 9.04 -12.42
N PHE A 572 2.61 8.51 -12.64
CA PHE A 572 2.33 7.66 -13.79
C PHE A 572 1.92 8.48 -15.00
N HIS A 573 2.48 8.13 -16.16
CA HIS A 573 1.94 8.57 -17.43
C HIS A 573 0.46 8.12 -17.54
N PRO A 574 -0.44 8.90 -18.18
CA PRO A 574 -1.85 8.53 -18.35
C PRO A 574 -2.10 7.09 -18.83
N GLU A 575 -1.24 6.58 -19.73
CA GLU A 575 -1.33 5.19 -20.21
C GLU A 575 -1.08 4.15 -19.08
N LEU A 576 -0.22 4.47 -18.11
CA LEU A 576 0.01 3.62 -16.95
C LEU A 576 -1.13 3.74 -15.92
N GLN A 577 -1.70 4.94 -15.75
CA GLN A 577 -2.87 5.15 -14.90
C GLN A 577 -4.07 4.33 -15.37
N LYS A 578 -4.30 4.28 -16.69
CA LYS A 578 -5.35 3.48 -17.33
C LYS A 578 -5.21 1.96 -17.06
N ARG A 579 -4.00 1.48 -16.86
CA ARG A 579 -3.69 0.05 -16.63
C ARG A 579 -3.66 -0.33 -15.15
N LEU A 580 -3.64 0.63 -14.24
CA LEU A 580 -3.33 0.40 -12.83
C LEU A 580 -4.32 -0.56 -12.17
N VAL A 581 -5.63 -0.31 -12.28
CA VAL A 581 -6.68 -1.16 -11.66
C VAL A 581 -6.58 -2.59 -12.20
N LYS A 582 -6.50 -2.72 -13.53
CA LYS A 582 -6.35 -4.03 -14.16
C LYS A 582 -5.09 -4.75 -13.70
N TYR A 583 -3.96 -4.05 -13.62
CA TYR A 583 -2.67 -4.64 -13.22
C TYR A 583 -2.69 -5.13 -11.77
N ILE A 584 -3.37 -4.41 -10.86
CA ILE A 584 -3.59 -4.83 -9.46
C ILE A 584 -4.47 -6.09 -9.43
N ILE A 585 -5.61 -6.09 -10.12
CA ILE A 585 -6.55 -7.22 -10.13
C ILE A 585 -5.90 -8.46 -10.72
N ASP A 586 -5.24 -8.32 -11.88
CA ASP A 586 -4.52 -9.42 -12.54
C ASP A 586 -3.42 -9.97 -11.64
N GLY A 587 -2.75 -9.07 -10.88
CA GLY A 587 -1.73 -9.43 -9.90
C GLY A 587 -2.30 -10.27 -8.76
N ILE A 588 -3.33 -9.79 -8.10
CA ILE A 588 -4.00 -10.51 -7.00
C ILE A 588 -4.56 -11.85 -7.52
N GLY A 589 -5.14 -11.83 -8.72
CA GLY A 589 -5.69 -13.03 -9.35
C GLY A 589 -4.66 -14.12 -9.68
N GLN A 590 -3.37 -13.86 -9.59
CA GLN A 590 -2.30 -14.86 -9.78
C GLN A 590 -1.84 -15.50 -8.46
N LEU A 591 -2.25 -14.93 -7.33
CA LEU A 591 -1.92 -15.46 -6.01
C LEU A 591 -2.92 -16.54 -5.61
N GLU A 592 -2.43 -17.55 -4.94
CA GLU A 592 -3.23 -18.58 -4.28
C GLU A 592 -3.14 -18.34 -2.78
N PHE A 593 -4.28 -18.13 -2.13
CA PHE A 593 -4.36 -17.84 -0.72
C PHE A 593 -4.83 -19.07 0.07
N ILE A 594 -4.26 -19.24 1.26
CA ILE A 594 -4.61 -20.29 2.24
C ILE A 594 -5.70 -19.75 3.17
N SER A 595 -5.51 -18.54 3.70
CA SER A 595 -6.38 -17.94 4.71
C SER A 595 -7.16 -16.73 4.21
N ILE A 596 -6.58 -15.89 3.33
CA ILE A 596 -7.22 -14.68 2.85
C ILE A 596 -8.40 -15.03 1.94
N GLN A 597 -9.60 -14.61 2.35
CA GLN A 597 -10.85 -14.86 1.64
C GLN A 597 -11.43 -13.62 0.98
N GLY A 598 -11.30 -12.45 1.61
CA GLY A 598 -11.82 -11.19 1.08
C GLY A 598 -10.77 -10.08 1.08
N ILE A 599 -10.70 -9.33 -0.03
CA ILE A 599 -9.81 -8.17 -0.20
C ILE A 599 -10.66 -6.98 -0.60
N ASN A 600 -10.62 -5.92 0.21
CA ASN A 600 -11.23 -4.64 -0.10
C ASN A 600 -10.14 -3.64 -0.47
N ILE A 601 -10.29 -2.95 -1.60
CA ILE A 601 -9.34 -1.94 -2.07
C ILE A 601 -10.05 -0.59 -2.08
N ILE A 602 -9.49 0.39 -1.37
CA ILE A 602 -9.95 1.78 -1.36
C ILE A 602 -8.88 2.62 -2.03
N MET A 603 -9.22 3.26 -3.13
CA MET A 603 -8.29 4.10 -3.88
C MET A 603 -8.66 5.57 -3.73
N VAL A 604 -7.72 6.39 -3.23
CA VAL A 604 -7.84 7.84 -3.24
C VAL A 604 -7.12 8.36 -4.46
N THR A 605 -7.85 8.95 -5.40
CA THR A 605 -7.28 9.29 -6.70
C THR A 605 -7.79 10.62 -7.26
N HIS A 606 -6.94 11.26 -8.06
CA HIS A 606 -7.26 12.38 -8.92
C HIS A 606 -7.28 11.99 -10.42
N SER A 607 -7.15 10.71 -10.73
CA SER A 607 -7.08 10.22 -12.10
C SER A 607 -8.45 9.80 -12.65
N PRO A 608 -8.95 10.46 -13.70
CA PRO A 608 -10.16 10.02 -14.38
C PRO A 608 -9.97 8.66 -15.08
N PHE A 609 -8.74 8.30 -15.43
CA PHE A 609 -8.41 7.01 -16.04
C PHE A 609 -8.65 5.85 -15.06
N VAL A 610 -8.22 6.04 -13.81
CA VAL A 610 -8.45 5.06 -12.74
C VAL A 610 -9.95 4.95 -12.42
N LEU A 611 -10.62 6.10 -12.32
CA LEU A 611 -12.03 6.15 -11.99
C LEU A 611 -12.91 5.45 -13.05
N SER A 612 -12.48 5.45 -14.31
CA SER A 612 -13.22 4.79 -15.41
C SER A 612 -13.33 3.26 -15.27
N ASP A 613 -12.54 2.66 -14.39
CA ASP A 613 -12.58 1.22 -14.13
C ASP A 613 -13.42 0.85 -12.88
N ILE A 614 -14.00 1.84 -12.18
CA ILE A 614 -14.71 1.64 -10.91
C ILE A 614 -16.19 1.99 -11.07
N PRO A 615 -17.14 1.12 -10.69
CA PRO A 615 -18.58 1.42 -10.74
C PRO A 615 -18.95 2.63 -9.87
N ALA A 616 -19.91 3.41 -10.33
CA ALA A 616 -20.39 4.61 -9.62
C ALA A 616 -20.91 4.32 -8.21
N SER A 617 -21.50 3.13 -7.99
CA SER A 617 -21.93 2.68 -6.67
C SER A 617 -20.80 2.51 -5.65
N ASN A 618 -19.57 2.39 -6.12
CA ASN A 618 -18.38 2.16 -5.31
C ASN A 618 -17.50 3.42 -5.21
N ILE A 619 -18.08 4.60 -5.45
CA ILE A 619 -17.37 5.87 -5.44
C ILE A 619 -18.00 6.81 -4.41
N LEU A 620 -17.14 7.31 -3.51
CA LEU A 620 -17.43 8.46 -2.68
C LEU A 620 -16.80 9.69 -3.30
N ALA A 621 -17.63 10.60 -3.81
CA ALA A 621 -17.18 11.90 -4.30
C ALA A 621 -17.43 12.98 -3.24
N LEU A 622 -16.41 13.82 -2.98
CA LEU A 622 -16.48 14.92 -2.01
C LEU A 622 -16.41 16.26 -2.74
N ASP A 623 -17.32 17.18 -2.42
CA ASP A 623 -17.29 18.54 -2.90
C ASP A 623 -16.20 19.39 -2.21
N GLU A 624 -16.13 20.68 -2.54
CA GLU A 624 -15.17 21.63 -1.96
C GLU A 624 -15.34 21.83 -0.43
N ASN A 625 -16.50 21.48 0.12
CA ASN A 625 -16.84 21.59 1.53
C ASN A 625 -16.71 20.26 2.29
N GLY A 626 -16.26 19.21 1.62
CA GLY A 626 -16.12 17.87 2.20
C GLY A 626 -17.45 17.10 2.29
N LEU A 627 -18.46 17.49 1.50
CA LEU A 627 -19.74 16.82 1.47
C LEU A 627 -19.81 15.75 0.37
N PRO A 628 -20.48 14.62 0.63
CA PRO A 628 -20.77 13.65 -0.41
C PRO A 628 -21.59 14.24 -1.55
N CYS A 629 -21.18 13.95 -2.79
CA CYS A 629 -21.87 14.33 -4.01
C CYS A 629 -22.49 13.12 -4.68
N GLU A 630 -23.69 13.28 -5.21
CA GLU A 630 -24.38 12.26 -6.01
C GLU A 630 -24.16 12.46 -7.52
N GLY A 631 -24.46 11.45 -8.32
CA GLY A 631 -24.50 11.55 -9.78
C GLY A 631 -23.14 11.45 -10.47
N VAL A 632 -22.15 10.86 -9.83
CA VAL A 632 -20.82 10.62 -10.41
C VAL A 632 -20.93 9.65 -11.61
N ARG A 633 -20.39 10.07 -12.75
CA ARG A 633 -20.17 9.16 -13.90
C ARG A 633 -18.79 8.56 -13.81
N SER A 634 -18.67 7.24 -14.02
CA SER A 634 -17.38 6.55 -13.88
C SER A 634 -17.21 5.39 -14.85
N PHE A 635 -17.67 4.21 -14.51
CA PHE A 635 -17.37 2.98 -15.22
C PHE A 635 -17.65 3.07 -16.72
N GLY A 636 -16.61 2.92 -17.54
CA GLY A 636 -16.69 3.01 -18.99
C GLY A 636 -17.05 4.40 -19.55
N SER A 637 -17.11 5.44 -18.71
CA SER A 637 -17.48 6.79 -19.12
C SER A 637 -16.33 7.53 -19.83
N ASN A 638 -16.69 8.53 -20.65
CA ASN A 638 -15.71 9.40 -21.30
C ASN A 638 -14.95 10.24 -20.26
N ILE A 639 -13.63 10.32 -20.42
CA ILE A 639 -12.75 11.05 -19.50
C ILE A 639 -13.12 12.53 -19.39
N HIS A 640 -13.52 13.17 -20.49
CA HIS A 640 -13.92 14.58 -20.49
C HIS A 640 -15.18 14.81 -19.65
N ASP A 641 -16.15 13.91 -19.71
CA ASP A 641 -17.37 14.00 -18.90
C ASP A 641 -17.03 13.78 -17.41
N MET A 642 -16.14 12.83 -17.11
CA MET A 642 -15.69 12.59 -15.74
C MET A 642 -14.91 13.77 -15.14
N LEU A 643 -14.04 14.41 -15.91
CA LEU A 643 -13.31 15.61 -15.47
C LEU A 643 -14.27 16.74 -15.11
N LYS A 644 -15.38 16.87 -15.84
CA LYS A 644 -16.40 17.89 -15.57
C LYS A 644 -17.24 17.55 -14.33
N ASP A 645 -17.75 16.33 -14.26
CA ASP A 645 -18.76 15.94 -13.27
C ASP A 645 -18.12 15.44 -11.97
N SER A 646 -17.08 14.59 -12.06
CA SER A 646 -16.48 13.91 -10.90
C SER A 646 -15.29 14.67 -10.28
N PHE A 647 -14.59 15.48 -11.08
CA PHE A 647 -13.43 16.26 -10.62
C PHE A 647 -13.71 17.76 -10.51
N PHE A 648 -14.97 18.18 -10.74
CA PHE A 648 -15.44 19.56 -10.51
C PHE A 648 -14.64 20.65 -11.23
N LEU A 649 -14.19 20.38 -12.46
CA LEU A 649 -13.52 21.39 -13.30
C LEU A 649 -14.51 22.44 -13.77
N LYS A 650 -14.88 23.38 -12.88
CA LYS A 650 -15.83 24.46 -13.17
C LYS A 650 -15.24 25.57 -14.04
N SER A 651 -13.92 25.69 -14.09
CA SER A 651 -13.23 26.85 -14.70
C SER A 651 -12.85 26.66 -16.17
N GLY A 652 -13.25 25.57 -16.81
CA GLY A 652 -12.95 25.27 -18.23
C GLY A 652 -11.76 24.32 -18.43
N TRP A 653 -11.48 24.02 -19.71
CA TRP A 653 -10.55 22.95 -20.14
C TRP A 653 -9.19 23.47 -20.59
N ILE A 654 -8.98 24.76 -20.49
CA ILE A 654 -7.80 25.49 -21.00
C ILE A 654 -7.03 26.00 -19.78
N GLY A 655 -5.71 25.92 -19.81
CA GLY A 655 -4.85 26.48 -18.77
C GLY A 655 -5.13 27.95 -18.52
N ASP A 656 -5.09 28.40 -17.26
CA ASP A 656 -5.48 29.79 -16.89
C ASP A 656 -4.69 30.85 -17.64
N PHE A 657 -3.39 30.67 -17.87
CA PHE A 657 -2.58 31.56 -18.66
C PHE A 657 -3.09 31.71 -20.12
N ALA A 658 -3.41 30.57 -20.75
CA ALA A 658 -3.96 30.59 -22.12
C ALA A 658 -5.36 31.19 -22.14
N LYS A 659 -6.19 30.95 -21.14
CA LYS A 659 -7.51 31.53 -20.96
C LYS A 659 -7.42 33.05 -20.83
N ASP A 660 -6.54 33.54 -19.96
CA ASP A 660 -6.33 34.99 -19.79
C ASP A 660 -5.77 35.62 -21.06
N TYR A 661 -4.87 34.94 -21.74
CA TYR A 661 -4.33 35.40 -23.02
C TYR A 661 -5.43 35.53 -24.08
N ILE A 662 -6.30 34.54 -24.23
CA ILE A 662 -7.44 34.56 -25.16
C ILE A 662 -8.44 35.68 -24.78
N HIS A 663 -8.76 35.83 -23.49
CA HIS A 663 -9.61 36.93 -23.03
C HIS A 663 -9.02 38.31 -23.35
N ASN A 664 -7.71 38.47 -23.23
CA ASN A 664 -7.03 39.69 -23.61
C ASN A 664 -7.12 39.95 -25.13
N LEU A 665 -6.96 38.92 -25.97
CA LEU A 665 -7.15 39.04 -27.41
C LEU A 665 -8.58 39.41 -27.77
N ILE A 666 -9.59 38.82 -27.10
CA ILE A 666 -11.01 39.16 -27.29
C ILE A 666 -11.24 40.66 -26.94
N ARG A 667 -10.73 41.10 -25.79
CA ARG A 667 -10.84 42.51 -25.36
C ARG A 667 -10.12 43.45 -26.31
N ASP A 668 -8.95 43.06 -26.81
CA ASP A 668 -8.22 43.85 -27.80
C ASP A 668 -8.96 43.92 -29.16
N LEU A 669 -9.68 42.84 -29.55
CA LEU A 669 -10.60 42.87 -30.71
C LEU A 669 -11.75 43.84 -30.55
N GLU A 670 -12.18 44.18 -29.35
CA GLU A 670 -13.30 45.09 -29.06
C GLU A 670 -12.89 46.57 -29.05
N LYS A 671 -11.58 46.88 -29.00
CA LYS A 671 -11.09 48.27 -29.02
C LYS A 671 -11.39 48.97 -30.36
N GLU A 672 -11.83 50.25 -30.31
CA GLU A 672 -12.28 50.97 -31.50
C GLU A 672 -11.13 51.42 -32.39
N ASP A 673 -10.00 51.90 -31.85
CA ASP A 673 -8.89 52.49 -32.58
C ASP A 673 -7.57 51.72 -32.35
N LEU A 674 -7.34 50.66 -33.12
CA LEU A 674 -6.06 49.96 -33.13
C LEU A 674 -5.16 50.45 -34.25
N THR A 675 -3.90 50.71 -33.94
CA THR A 675 -2.86 51.02 -34.94
C THR A 675 -2.60 49.80 -35.82
N VAL A 676 -1.99 50.00 -36.98
CA VAL A 676 -1.62 48.89 -37.89
C VAL A 676 -0.72 47.85 -37.19
N GLU A 677 0.20 48.33 -36.36
CA GLU A 677 1.11 47.46 -35.62
C GLU A 677 0.35 46.61 -34.58
N GLU A 678 -0.57 47.21 -33.85
CA GLU A 678 -1.43 46.52 -32.89
C GLU A 678 -2.33 45.48 -33.57
N ARG A 679 -2.91 45.78 -34.73
CA ARG A 679 -3.68 44.80 -35.52
C ARG A 679 -2.84 43.60 -35.96
N LEU A 680 -1.62 43.84 -36.44
CA LEU A 680 -0.69 42.77 -36.80
C LEU A 680 -0.28 41.94 -35.60
N LYS A 681 -0.11 42.55 -34.43
CA LYS A 681 0.18 41.85 -33.17
C LYS A 681 -1.01 41.01 -32.74
N LEU A 682 -2.22 41.55 -32.85
CA LEU A 682 -3.47 40.85 -32.53
C LEU A 682 -3.68 39.64 -33.44
N HIS A 683 -3.51 39.82 -34.77
CA HIS A 683 -3.59 38.71 -35.73
C HIS A 683 -2.58 37.61 -35.42
N ARG A 684 -1.32 37.95 -35.16
CA ARG A 684 -0.28 36.99 -34.76
C ARG A 684 -0.62 36.29 -33.43
N GLY A 685 -1.26 36.99 -32.51
CA GLY A 685 -1.75 36.45 -31.25
C GLY A 685 -2.84 35.41 -31.47
N ILE A 686 -3.82 35.66 -32.31
CA ILE A 686 -4.90 34.72 -32.66
C ILE A 686 -4.33 33.49 -33.36
N MET A 687 -3.35 33.66 -34.26
CA MET A 687 -2.71 32.54 -34.97
C MET A 687 -1.90 31.59 -34.04
N ARG A 688 -1.58 32.01 -32.82
CA ARG A 688 -0.93 31.14 -31.80
C ARG A 688 -1.89 30.19 -31.07
N ILE A 689 -3.20 30.39 -31.26
CA ILE A 689 -4.20 29.52 -30.65
C ILE A 689 -4.27 28.21 -31.44
N ASP A 690 -3.94 27.09 -30.81
CA ASP A 690 -3.96 25.79 -31.47
C ASP A 690 -5.35 25.17 -31.58
N GLU A 691 -6.30 25.57 -30.68
CA GLU A 691 -7.68 25.09 -30.73
C GLU A 691 -8.39 25.61 -31.98
N PRO A 692 -8.81 24.73 -32.92
CA PRO A 692 -9.23 25.17 -34.28
C PRO A 692 -10.51 26.00 -34.29
N VAL A 693 -11.50 25.65 -33.45
CA VAL A 693 -12.80 26.36 -33.43
C VAL A 693 -12.63 27.79 -32.89
N MET A 694 -11.92 27.91 -31.77
CA MET A 694 -11.66 29.21 -31.14
C MET A 694 -10.84 30.11 -32.06
N ARG A 695 -9.78 29.55 -32.67
CA ARG A 695 -8.95 30.28 -33.63
C ARG A 695 -9.78 30.79 -34.82
N THR A 696 -10.62 29.93 -35.40
CA THR A 696 -11.47 30.28 -36.55
C THR A 696 -12.46 31.40 -36.18
N LEU A 697 -13.16 31.26 -35.03
CA LEU A 697 -14.10 32.27 -34.57
C LEU A 697 -13.44 33.65 -34.36
N LEU A 698 -12.25 33.66 -33.76
CA LEU A 698 -11.53 34.90 -33.53
C LEU A 698 -10.97 35.49 -34.82
N LEU A 699 -10.53 34.65 -35.77
CA LEU A 699 -10.10 35.10 -37.09
C LEU A 699 -11.27 35.69 -37.90
N ASP A 700 -12.44 35.07 -37.84
CA ASP A 700 -13.62 35.61 -38.55
C ASP A 700 -14.05 36.95 -37.98
N LYS A 701 -14.10 37.10 -36.61
CA LYS A 701 -14.32 38.41 -35.97
C LYS A 701 -13.25 39.45 -36.35
N TYR A 702 -11.98 39.01 -36.44
CA TYR A 702 -10.90 39.88 -36.86
C TYR A 702 -11.10 40.36 -38.31
N ARG A 703 -11.46 39.45 -39.24
CA ARG A 703 -11.71 39.78 -40.67
C ARG A 703 -12.94 40.67 -40.86
N GLU A 704 -14.00 40.42 -40.08
CA GLU A 704 -15.18 41.30 -40.10
C GLU A 704 -14.83 42.73 -39.70
N ARG A 705 -13.96 42.87 -38.70
CA ARG A 705 -13.59 44.20 -38.19
C ARG A 705 -12.49 44.89 -39.00
N TYR A 706 -11.58 44.08 -39.51
CA TYR A 706 -10.46 44.56 -40.33
C TYR A 706 -10.44 43.85 -41.68
N PRO A 707 -11.39 44.13 -42.57
CA PRO A 707 -11.45 43.51 -43.88
C PRO A 707 -10.15 43.77 -44.66
N GLU A 708 -9.58 42.72 -45.24
CA GLU A 708 -8.44 42.84 -46.12
C GLU A 708 -8.85 43.72 -47.29
N LYS A 709 -8.13 44.85 -47.46
CA LYS A 709 -8.33 45.69 -48.61
C LYS A 709 -8.03 44.90 -49.85
N THR A 710 -8.93 44.92 -50.81
CA THR A 710 -8.68 44.30 -52.10
C THR A 710 -7.42 44.87 -52.72
N VAL A 711 -6.72 44.12 -53.55
CA VAL A 711 -5.51 44.61 -54.29
C VAL A 711 -5.77 45.92 -54.99
N SER A 712 -6.95 46.08 -55.53
CA SER A 712 -7.38 47.34 -56.15
C SER A 712 -7.46 48.52 -55.19
N GLN A 713 -8.00 48.33 -54.01
CA GLN A 713 -8.07 49.35 -52.94
C GLN A 713 -6.68 49.77 -52.43
N ARG A 714 -5.76 48.77 -52.32
CA ARG A 714 -4.37 49.04 -51.93
C ARG A 714 -3.58 49.82 -53.00
N ILE A 715 -3.82 49.46 -54.24
CA ILE A 715 -3.25 50.20 -55.35
C ILE A 715 -3.75 51.65 -55.37
N GLU A 716 -5.04 51.93 -55.15
CA GLU A 716 -5.63 53.28 -55.05
C GLU A 716 -5.05 54.07 -53.88
N GLU A 717 -4.86 53.44 -52.70
CA GLU A 717 -4.21 54.14 -51.56
C GLU A 717 -2.75 54.48 -51.86
N LEU A 718 -1.97 53.48 -52.37
CA LEU A 718 -0.59 53.76 -52.75
C LEU A 718 -0.45 54.83 -53.83
N GLN A 719 -1.40 54.87 -54.75
CA GLN A 719 -1.48 55.96 -55.74
C GLN A 719 -1.81 57.35 -55.13
N LYS A 720 -2.65 57.34 -54.09
CA LYS A 720 -2.99 58.52 -53.31
C LYS A 720 -1.82 59.03 -52.47
N GLU A 721 -1.14 58.13 -51.76
CA GLU A 721 0.08 58.38 -50.99
C GLU A 721 1.20 58.92 -51.91
N LEU A 722 1.35 58.35 -53.09
CA LEU A 722 2.33 58.76 -54.07
C LEU A 722 2.01 60.20 -54.64
N ALA A 723 0.72 60.47 -54.85
CA ALA A 723 0.25 61.81 -55.32
C ALA A 723 0.39 62.87 -54.20
N GLU A 724 0.24 62.49 -52.92
CA GLU A 724 0.48 63.37 -51.77
C GLU A 724 1.97 63.69 -51.59
N LEU A 725 2.84 62.64 -51.69
CA LEU A 725 4.29 62.85 -51.68
C LEU A 725 4.80 63.69 -52.84
N GLN A 726 4.27 63.48 -54.05
CA GLN A 726 4.60 64.31 -55.19
C GLN A 726 4.13 65.75 -55.09
N LYS A 727 3.05 66.06 -54.34
CA LYS A 727 2.61 67.42 -54.01
C LYS A 727 3.46 68.05 -52.92
N GLY A 728 4.07 67.22 -52.04
CA GLY A 728 4.99 67.75 -51.01
C GLY A 728 6.37 68.09 -51.51
N GLU A 729 6.82 67.52 -52.62
CA GLU A 729 8.11 67.87 -53.26
C GLU A 729 8.10 69.12 -54.11
N GLY A 730 6.90 69.75 -54.30
CA GLY A 730 6.73 71.01 -55.12
C GLY A 730 7.02 72.31 -54.37
N HIS A 731 7.53 72.31 -53.17
CA HIS A 731 7.89 73.56 -52.42
C HIS A 731 9.29 73.40 -51.75
N VAL A 732 10.30 73.20 -52.56
CA VAL A 732 11.65 73.70 -52.26
C VAL A 732 12.14 74.46 -53.45
N GLU A 733 11.69 75.71 -53.58
CA GLU A 733 12.41 76.74 -54.32
C GLU A 733 13.09 77.64 -53.32
N THR A 734 14.38 77.70 -53.44
CA THR A 734 15.29 78.81 -53.27
C THR A 734 15.10 79.75 -52.07
N GLU A 735 15.98 79.59 -51.07
CA GLU A 735 16.91 80.68 -50.70
C GLU A 735 18.22 80.09 -50.18
#